data_68f173b0be908aa7887c4d613559e1e8
#
_entry.id   68f173b0be908aa7887c4d613559e1e8
#
_cell.length_a   1.000
_cell.length_b   1.000
_cell.length_c   1.000
_cell.angle_alpha   90.00
_cell.angle_beta   90.00
_cell.angle_gamma   90.00
#
_symmetry.space_group_name_H-M   'P 1'
#
loop_
_entity.id
_entity.type
_entity.pdbx_description
1 polymer ?
#
loop_
_entity_poly.entity_id
_entity_poly.type
_entity_poly.pdbx_seq_one_letter_code
_entity_poly.pdbx_strand_id
1 'polypeptide(L)'
;MTVWQNFTSAAKGWAGGGFPVFCLAFVVYALTVCPTVSLWDSGEFVCCAAGLDVGHPPGAPLYWLVLRLAVLLFPAGREALACAMASAACCAAAAAVLSLCVRRLLSWAWPAAPRVVLRAAGFAAGMSWAVCGSVWAVAVQTEVYGAAVLLGFLVLWLALRWRGGGSPRLLFLAAFVVGLQAGVHWLGWLLLPVSALVVGGAWGRRGALVGFLGGCVGVAALVWLASGGAFEAAAMADVLYVNVLGLPLGVGWGVLAVTPPATMLLVAARGRGLVASLCLGCFLVSLGFLTYALPLVRAMGGVAVSVSSPSCSQRLLDYMGRRQYGSRPLLHGPTYASRPDGVVSEPRMAFSDSLGRYEPSVEPVRYSYPSDQLSLFPRMTEEGPEALWAYRVWASPYGWPDSVPDLAANVRFFVSYQLGHMMARYVLWNFCGRQNDVIGDGGYAAGNFISGVMPLDRARLHLVEYDPPSSGRVALFGLPLLAAVVGLCLLFRRGRRRLLVVVGLWLLLCGPALAFYVNMPPFEPRERDYIFLPLYAAFCLGIGVSVCALCHRLMSCRVAPWLHGLLVCAVAASLPVLMCRQGWAASDRSGGSVAEGMAVSLLNLCPPDAIVITGGDNDTYPLWYAQQVLGHRRDVRVVNYGLLSADWHVASLLRPGRADAPLAMRFGHLTAERHLSGLYISPNGRDTLSLSDVREISTEGGDVVCCLPAANVQIPLADTSVTISPSCEWLGGQELMLLDIIASNPGRKICLLPGAVPEELGLSRWLFDVGPVAYLEPRLGRAEPMRLWRLLRGAVRLPDADRCPPSADEAAQLRRLRFRQMCARVADEALSRADTVAAREALTRSLAWMPPSVESEDTALLQTAALLHRASMPGLARDVLIHVADRLSARLRWAAALRHAAPLASRSMRRGAVALVPPLIDALQSTGNADVAVSLADVVRFAPPD
;
A
#
# COMPACT_ATOMS: atom_id res chain seq x y z
N MET A 1 19.69 33.32 -27.82
CA MET A 1 19.88 32.21 -28.79
C MET A 1 20.20 30.85 -28.16
N THR A 2 21.06 30.76 -27.16
CA THR A 2 21.48 29.47 -26.51
C THR A 2 20.37 28.71 -25.78
N VAL A 3 19.38 29.38 -25.18
CA VAL A 3 18.28 28.72 -24.47
C VAL A 3 17.33 27.98 -25.44
N TRP A 4 16.99 28.65 -26.54
CA TRP A 4 16.16 28.08 -27.62
C TRP A 4 16.85 26.91 -28.32
N GLN A 5 18.15 26.99 -28.59
CA GLN A 5 18.92 25.88 -29.18
C GLN A 5 19.01 24.67 -28.26
N ASN A 6 19.12 24.88 -26.96
CA ASN A 6 19.11 23.81 -25.98
C ASN A 6 17.72 23.18 -25.84
N PHE A 7 16.66 24.01 -25.91
CA PHE A 7 15.26 23.51 -25.85
C PHE A 7 14.92 22.74 -27.11
N THR A 8 15.27 23.22 -28.30
CA THR A 8 15.04 22.50 -29.58
C THR A 8 15.87 21.23 -29.68
N SER A 9 17.09 21.19 -29.15
CA SER A 9 17.91 19.96 -29.05
C SER A 9 17.32 18.94 -28.06
N ALA A 10 16.76 19.39 -26.94
CA ALA A 10 16.05 18.54 -26.00
C ALA A 10 14.75 18.01 -26.62
N ALA A 11 13.98 18.86 -27.28
CA ALA A 11 12.75 18.48 -27.97
C ALA A 11 13.01 17.46 -29.11
N LYS A 12 14.05 17.66 -29.92
CA LYS A 12 14.50 16.68 -30.94
C LYS A 12 14.96 15.36 -30.32
N GLY A 13 15.60 15.40 -29.17
CA GLY A 13 16.00 14.20 -28.41
C GLY A 13 14.81 13.44 -27.85
N TRP A 14 13.82 14.18 -27.32
CA TRP A 14 12.54 13.65 -26.82
C TRP A 14 11.72 13.04 -27.96
N ALA A 15 11.46 13.78 -29.04
CA ALA A 15 10.71 13.30 -30.20
C ALA A 15 11.34 12.04 -30.85
N GLY A 16 12.69 11.93 -30.79
CA GLY A 16 13.40 10.82 -31.39
C GLY A 16 13.56 9.57 -30.52
N GLY A 17 13.00 9.50 -29.33
CA GLY A 17 13.21 8.30 -28.48
C GLY A 17 12.36 8.20 -27.21
N GLY A 18 12.12 9.31 -26.49
CA GLY A 18 11.29 9.29 -25.29
C GLY A 18 9.79 9.32 -25.61
N PHE A 19 9.40 10.16 -26.55
CA PHE A 19 7.99 10.36 -26.89
C PHE A 19 7.25 9.10 -27.35
N PRO A 20 7.80 8.24 -28.22
CA PRO A 20 7.15 6.97 -28.57
C PRO A 20 6.92 6.06 -27.36
N VAL A 21 7.89 6.01 -26.42
CA VAL A 21 7.75 5.23 -25.18
C VAL A 21 6.63 5.80 -24.31
N PHE A 22 6.60 7.13 -24.15
CA PHE A 22 5.52 7.79 -23.43
C PHE A 22 4.15 7.47 -24.04
N CYS A 23 3.98 7.66 -25.33
CA CYS A 23 2.68 7.44 -25.99
C CYS A 23 2.22 6.00 -25.86
N LEU A 24 3.09 5.03 -26.12
CA LEU A 24 2.71 3.62 -26.06
C LEU A 24 2.41 3.16 -24.64
N ALA A 25 3.27 3.53 -23.67
CA ALA A 25 3.01 3.24 -22.27
C ALA A 25 1.71 3.88 -21.78
N PHE A 26 1.49 5.16 -22.12
CA PHE A 26 0.28 5.87 -21.75
C PHE A 26 -0.98 5.27 -22.36
N VAL A 27 -0.95 4.83 -23.62
CA VAL A 27 -2.06 4.12 -24.27
C VAL A 27 -2.36 2.81 -23.55
N VAL A 28 -1.34 1.99 -23.24
CA VAL A 28 -1.53 0.74 -22.47
C VAL A 28 -2.20 1.03 -21.13
N TYR A 29 -1.71 2.03 -20.40
CA TYR A 29 -2.28 2.39 -19.10
C TYR A 29 -3.69 2.97 -19.23
N ALA A 30 -3.95 3.84 -20.20
CA ALA A 30 -5.27 4.42 -20.42
C ALA A 30 -6.35 3.39 -20.78
N LEU A 31 -5.96 2.31 -21.47
CA LEU A 31 -6.84 1.19 -21.80
C LEU A 31 -7.15 0.29 -20.60
N THR A 32 -6.28 0.30 -19.58
CA THR A 32 -6.35 -0.59 -18.43
C THR A 32 -6.54 0.15 -17.10
N VAL A 33 -6.70 1.48 -17.12
CA VAL A 33 -6.85 2.33 -15.93
C VAL A 33 -8.16 2.06 -15.20
N CYS A 34 -8.12 2.12 -13.87
CA CYS A 34 -9.31 2.04 -13.04
C CYS A 34 -10.15 3.33 -13.17
N PRO A 35 -11.41 3.24 -13.63
CA PRO A 35 -12.27 4.42 -13.78
C PRO A 35 -12.85 4.94 -12.47
N THR A 36 -12.77 4.14 -11.39
CA THR A 36 -13.29 4.43 -10.06
C THR A 36 -12.16 4.41 -9.02
N VAL A 37 -12.48 4.70 -7.76
CA VAL A 37 -11.49 4.58 -6.68
C VAL A 37 -11.12 3.11 -6.45
N SER A 38 -9.85 2.83 -6.21
CA SER A 38 -9.37 1.53 -5.77
C SER A 38 -9.23 1.47 -4.23
N LEU A 39 -8.95 0.29 -3.68
CA LEU A 39 -8.60 0.13 -2.27
C LEU A 39 -7.26 0.81 -1.94
N TRP A 40 -6.83 0.73 -0.69
CA TRP A 40 -5.63 1.36 -0.15
C TRP A 40 -5.73 2.89 -0.18
N ASP A 41 -4.65 3.59 -0.43
CA ASP A 41 -4.55 5.05 -0.34
C ASP A 41 -5.32 5.82 -1.43
N SER A 42 -5.86 5.11 -2.43
CA SER A 42 -6.52 5.74 -3.60
C SER A 42 -7.68 6.64 -3.21
N GLY A 43 -8.54 6.19 -2.28
CA GLY A 43 -9.69 6.99 -1.82
C GLY A 43 -9.27 8.29 -1.14
N GLU A 44 -8.26 8.22 -0.29
CA GLU A 44 -7.69 9.39 0.38
C GLU A 44 -7.04 10.36 -0.61
N PHE A 45 -6.20 9.87 -1.55
CA PHE A 45 -5.59 10.73 -2.56
C PHE A 45 -6.62 11.45 -3.44
N VAL A 46 -7.73 10.78 -3.77
CA VAL A 46 -8.80 11.42 -4.54
C VAL A 46 -9.51 12.50 -3.70
N CYS A 47 -9.73 12.27 -2.40
CA CYS A 47 -10.21 13.32 -1.48
C CYS A 47 -9.24 14.50 -1.42
N CYS A 48 -7.94 14.25 -1.26
CA CYS A 48 -6.91 15.29 -1.27
C CYS A 48 -6.89 16.07 -2.58
N ALA A 49 -7.14 15.43 -3.71
CA ALA A 49 -7.22 16.11 -5.01
C ALA A 49 -8.50 16.94 -5.16
N ALA A 50 -9.65 16.40 -4.77
CA ALA A 50 -10.94 17.03 -4.94
C ALA A 50 -11.16 18.22 -3.97
N GLY A 51 -10.78 18.04 -2.70
CA GLY A 51 -10.99 19.02 -1.63
C GLY A 51 -9.75 19.85 -1.27
N LEU A 52 -8.57 19.51 -1.79
CA LEU A 52 -7.27 19.90 -1.22
C LEU A 52 -7.21 19.55 0.27
N ASP A 53 -7.69 18.36 0.61
CA ASP A 53 -7.66 17.79 1.94
C ASP A 53 -6.22 17.35 2.32
N VAL A 54 -5.99 16.96 3.56
CA VAL A 54 -4.67 16.58 4.07
C VAL A 54 -4.65 15.06 4.28
N GLY A 55 -3.82 14.37 3.49
CA GLY A 55 -3.64 12.93 3.57
C GLY A 55 -2.64 12.50 4.65
N HIS A 56 -2.42 11.18 4.75
CA HIS A 56 -1.57 10.57 5.77
C HIS A 56 -0.10 11.02 5.74
N PRO A 57 0.60 11.03 6.89
CA PRO A 57 2.03 11.38 7.02
C PRO A 57 2.99 10.51 6.18
N PRO A 58 4.04 11.08 5.57
CA PRO A 58 4.44 12.49 5.68
C PRO A 58 3.79 13.40 4.63
N GLY A 59 2.74 12.93 3.95
CA GLY A 59 2.02 13.63 2.90
C GLY A 59 2.73 13.67 1.54
N ALA A 60 1.97 14.05 0.53
CA ALA A 60 2.45 14.19 -0.84
C ALA A 60 1.91 15.48 -1.49
N PRO A 61 2.20 16.68 -0.92
CA PRO A 61 1.51 17.91 -1.29
C PRO A 61 1.70 18.31 -2.76
N LEU A 62 2.87 18.10 -3.34
CA LEU A 62 3.07 18.35 -4.77
C LEU A 62 2.27 17.37 -5.63
N TYR A 63 2.18 16.10 -5.21
CA TYR A 63 1.39 15.11 -5.93
C TYR A 63 -0.10 15.45 -5.86
N TRP A 64 -0.62 15.88 -4.71
CA TRP A 64 -2.01 16.35 -4.59
C TRP A 64 -2.32 17.53 -5.52
N LEU A 65 -1.38 18.46 -5.69
CA LEU A 65 -1.53 19.57 -6.65
C LEU A 65 -1.57 19.06 -8.09
N VAL A 66 -0.75 18.07 -8.45
CA VAL A 66 -0.77 17.44 -9.78
C VAL A 66 -2.12 16.74 -10.01
N LEU A 67 -2.60 16.00 -9.02
CA LEU A 67 -3.90 15.35 -9.08
C LEU A 67 -5.04 16.39 -9.16
N ARG A 68 -4.95 17.48 -8.38
CA ARG A 68 -5.93 18.57 -8.44
C ARG A 68 -6.02 19.19 -9.83
N LEU A 69 -4.86 19.42 -10.46
CA LEU A 69 -4.83 19.92 -11.83
C LEU A 69 -5.54 18.95 -12.80
N ALA A 70 -5.32 17.65 -12.66
CA ALA A 70 -6.02 16.65 -13.46
C ALA A 70 -7.52 16.67 -13.20
N VAL A 71 -7.96 16.74 -11.95
CA VAL A 71 -9.39 16.87 -11.59
C VAL A 71 -10.04 18.09 -12.24
N LEU A 72 -9.34 19.22 -12.29
CA LEU A 72 -9.85 20.46 -12.94
C LEU A 72 -9.94 20.37 -14.46
N LEU A 73 -9.18 19.45 -15.08
CA LEU A 73 -9.19 19.24 -16.54
C LEU A 73 -10.22 18.20 -17.00
N PHE A 74 -10.77 17.41 -16.09
CA PHE A 74 -11.75 16.37 -16.39
C PHE A 74 -13.18 16.83 -16.06
N PRO A 75 -14.21 16.24 -16.68
CA PRO A 75 -15.60 16.50 -16.32
C PRO A 75 -15.89 16.15 -14.86
N ALA A 76 -16.79 16.91 -14.23
CA ALA A 76 -17.29 16.61 -12.89
C ALA A 76 -17.88 15.19 -12.80
N GLY A 77 -17.66 14.51 -11.67
CA GLY A 77 -18.03 13.11 -11.46
C GLY A 77 -17.01 12.10 -12.03
N ARG A 78 -15.85 12.57 -12.50
CA ARG A 78 -14.75 11.74 -13.01
C ARG A 78 -13.44 11.97 -12.26
N GLU A 79 -13.50 12.41 -11.01
CA GLU A 79 -12.35 12.79 -10.19
C GLU A 79 -11.39 11.61 -9.97
N ALA A 80 -11.91 10.42 -9.68
CA ALA A 80 -11.11 9.21 -9.50
C ALA A 80 -10.37 8.83 -10.79
N LEU A 81 -11.06 8.84 -11.95
CA LEU A 81 -10.45 8.60 -13.25
C LEU A 81 -9.37 9.63 -13.56
N ALA A 82 -9.61 10.91 -13.28
CA ALA A 82 -8.64 11.99 -13.52
C ALA A 82 -7.36 11.76 -12.72
N CYS A 83 -7.49 11.37 -11.46
CA CYS A 83 -6.35 11.06 -10.58
C CYS A 83 -5.57 9.82 -11.08
N ALA A 84 -6.26 8.75 -11.46
CA ALA A 84 -5.63 7.55 -12.00
C ALA A 84 -4.91 7.83 -13.35
N MET A 85 -5.52 8.64 -14.23
CA MET A 85 -4.88 9.08 -15.49
C MET A 85 -3.65 9.95 -15.26
N ALA A 86 -3.62 10.77 -14.20
CA ALA A 86 -2.43 11.51 -13.81
C ALA A 86 -1.31 10.58 -13.34
N SER A 87 -1.62 9.53 -12.57
CA SER A 87 -0.66 8.48 -12.18
C SER A 87 -0.11 7.75 -13.41
N ALA A 88 -1.00 7.37 -14.35
CA ALA A 88 -0.64 6.76 -15.62
C ALA A 88 0.32 7.64 -16.44
N ALA A 89 0.05 8.96 -16.51
CA ALA A 89 0.91 9.91 -17.20
C ALA A 89 2.28 10.05 -16.54
N CYS A 90 2.35 10.06 -15.19
CA CYS A 90 3.62 10.07 -14.45
C CYS A 90 4.44 8.81 -14.72
N CYS A 91 3.83 7.61 -14.68
CA CYS A 91 4.52 6.34 -14.97
C CYS A 91 4.99 6.28 -16.44
N ALA A 92 4.18 6.70 -17.40
CA ALA A 92 4.56 6.75 -18.81
C ALA A 92 5.72 7.73 -19.05
N ALA A 93 5.70 8.90 -18.39
CA ALA A 93 6.80 9.86 -18.43
C ALA A 93 8.07 9.28 -17.79
N ALA A 94 7.98 8.55 -16.68
CA ALA A 94 9.10 7.88 -16.04
C ALA A 94 9.75 6.86 -16.99
N ALA A 95 8.95 6.02 -17.68
CA ALA A 95 9.42 5.08 -18.69
C ALA A 95 10.15 5.78 -19.85
N ALA A 96 9.61 6.91 -20.31
CA ALA A 96 10.22 7.72 -21.36
C ALA A 96 11.57 8.30 -20.91
N VAL A 97 11.65 8.86 -19.70
CA VAL A 97 12.91 9.39 -19.14
C VAL A 97 13.92 8.27 -18.92
N LEU A 98 13.50 7.09 -18.42
CA LEU A 98 14.37 5.91 -18.33
C LEU A 98 14.95 5.53 -19.69
N SER A 99 14.12 5.47 -20.75
CA SER A 99 14.58 5.21 -22.11
C SER A 99 15.69 6.18 -22.55
N LEU A 100 15.55 7.47 -22.22
CA LEU A 100 16.56 8.49 -22.50
C LEU A 100 17.85 8.29 -21.68
N CYS A 101 17.73 7.92 -20.40
CA CYS A 101 18.86 7.59 -19.52
C CYS A 101 19.64 6.39 -20.07
N VAL A 102 18.94 5.29 -20.39
CA VAL A 102 19.56 4.08 -20.94
C VAL A 102 20.27 4.37 -22.26
N ARG A 103 19.64 5.06 -23.17
CA ARG A 103 20.25 5.47 -24.43
C ARG A 103 21.54 6.27 -24.23
N ARG A 104 21.54 7.18 -23.24
CA ARG A 104 22.72 7.99 -22.94
C ARG A 104 23.84 7.18 -22.32
N LEU A 105 23.52 6.31 -21.36
CA LEU A 105 24.47 5.41 -20.74
C LEU A 105 25.11 4.46 -21.76
N LEU A 106 24.28 3.91 -22.67
CA LEU A 106 24.76 3.02 -23.73
C LEU A 106 25.63 3.74 -24.76
N SER A 107 25.37 5.02 -25.04
CA SER A 107 26.26 5.79 -25.94
C SER A 107 27.69 5.94 -25.40
N TRP A 108 27.89 5.85 -24.08
CA TRP A 108 29.23 5.82 -23.49
C TRP A 108 29.85 4.44 -23.53
N ALA A 109 29.03 3.38 -23.39
CA ALA A 109 29.51 2.01 -23.47
C ALA A 109 29.80 1.57 -24.90
N TRP A 110 29.05 2.05 -25.88
CA TRP A 110 29.15 1.74 -27.30
C TRP A 110 29.15 3.02 -28.15
N PRO A 111 30.25 3.80 -28.17
CA PRO A 111 30.31 5.06 -28.95
C PRO A 111 30.10 4.85 -30.45
N ALA A 112 30.49 3.67 -30.98
CA ALA A 112 30.35 3.32 -32.40
C ALA A 112 28.95 2.76 -32.76
N ALA A 113 28.04 2.56 -31.79
CA ALA A 113 26.73 2.01 -32.09
C ALA A 113 25.89 3.04 -32.89
N PRO A 114 25.20 2.60 -33.96
CA PRO A 114 24.28 3.47 -34.71
C PRO A 114 23.19 4.05 -33.81
N ARG A 115 22.74 5.26 -34.11
CA ARG A 115 21.69 5.93 -33.32
C ARG A 115 20.39 5.10 -33.27
N VAL A 116 20.04 4.36 -34.32
CA VAL A 116 18.87 3.49 -34.36
C VAL A 116 18.98 2.36 -33.32
N VAL A 117 20.13 1.75 -33.17
CA VAL A 117 20.40 0.69 -32.19
C VAL A 117 20.27 1.22 -30.76
N LEU A 118 20.85 2.43 -30.49
CA LEU A 118 20.72 3.06 -29.17
C LEU A 118 19.27 3.46 -28.85
N ARG A 119 18.49 3.86 -29.86
CA ARG A 119 17.04 4.15 -29.70
C ARG A 119 16.25 2.87 -29.41
N ALA A 120 16.52 1.80 -30.15
CA ALA A 120 15.91 0.49 -29.94
C ALA A 120 16.19 -0.07 -28.53
N ALA A 121 17.42 0.03 -28.07
CA ALA A 121 17.83 -0.38 -26.73
C ALA A 121 17.13 0.45 -25.63
N GLY A 122 17.07 1.78 -25.81
CA GLY A 122 16.32 2.65 -24.88
C GLY A 122 14.82 2.37 -24.87
N PHE A 123 14.25 2.13 -26.06
CA PHE A 123 12.84 1.74 -26.22
C PHE A 123 12.53 0.43 -25.47
N ALA A 124 13.32 -0.62 -25.73
CA ALA A 124 13.15 -1.91 -25.07
C ALA A 124 13.23 -1.80 -23.55
N ALA A 125 14.21 -1.06 -23.01
CA ALA A 125 14.34 -0.85 -21.56
C ALA A 125 13.15 -0.07 -20.98
N GLY A 126 12.77 1.05 -21.60
CA GLY A 126 11.67 1.88 -21.12
C GLY A 126 10.32 1.16 -21.16
N MET A 127 10.03 0.48 -22.29
CA MET A 127 8.78 -0.27 -22.43
C MET A 127 8.74 -1.51 -21.55
N SER A 128 9.84 -2.27 -21.41
CA SER A 128 9.89 -3.40 -20.47
C SER A 128 9.63 -2.94 -19.03
N TRP A 129 10.17 -1.80 -18.61
CA TRP A 129 9.89 -1.23 -17.30
C TRP A 129 8.41 -0.82 -17.17
N ALA A 130 7.85 -0.17 -18.19
CA ALA A 130 6.44 0.25 -18.18
C ALA A 130 5.47 -0.93 -18.02
N VAL A 131 5.79 -2.09 -18.60
CA VAL A 131 4.94 -3.29 -18.52
C VAL A 131 5.40 -4.32 -17.49
N CYS A 132 6.33 -3.97 -16.58
CA CYS A 132 6.53 -4.71 -15.34
C CYS A 132 5.24 -4.71 -14.53
N GLY A 133 4.81 -5.86 -14.00
CA GLY A 133 3.54 -5.99 -13.29
C GLY A 133 3.39 -4.99 -12.14
N SER A 134 4.44 -4.80 -11.31
CA SER A 134 4.43 -3.83 -10.21
C SER A 134 4.33 -2.37 -10.68
N VAL A 135 4.97 -2.02 -11.81
CA VAL A 135 4.89 -0.67 -12.39
C VAL A 135 3.50 -0.42 -12.98
N TRP A 136 2.97 -1.42 -13.68
CA TRP A 136 1.66 -1.33 -14.31
C TRP A 136 0.55 -1.22 -13.26
N ALA A 137 0.62 -2.00 -12.18
CA ALA A 137 -0.34 -1.93 -11.08
C ALA A 137 -0.40 -0.51 -10.47
N VAL A 138 0.76 0.13 -10.24
CA VAL A 138 0.84 1.52 -9.74
C VAL A 138 0.33 2.54 -10.77
N ALA A 139 0.55 2.27 -12.06
CA ALA A 139 0.17 3.20 -13.13
C ALA A 139 -1.33 3.29 -13.39
N VAL A 140 -2.09 2.22 -13.12
CA VAL A 140 -3.53 2.14 -13.41
C VAL A 140 -4.43 2.48 -12.22
N GLN A 141 -3.83 2.91 -11.12
CA GLN A 141 -4.50 3.34 -9.88
C GLN A 141 -3.97 4.71 -9.46
N THR A 142 -4.64 5.34 -8.49
CA THR A 142 -4.13 6.60 -7.92
C THR A 142 -3.04 6.30 -6.89
N GLU A 143 -1.77 6.37 -7.32
CA GLU A 143 -0.60 6.02 -6.53
C GLU A 143 0.56 6.98 -6.75
N VAL A 144 1.26 7.35 -5.69
CA VAL A 144 2.32 8.38 -5.68
C VAL A 144 3.65 7.92 -6.28
N TYR A 145 3.91 6.59 -6.30
CA TYR A 145 5.23 6.01 -6.59
C TYR A 145 5.71 6.27 -8.02
N GLY A 146 4.80 6.29 -9.00
CA GLY A 146 5.12 6.63 -10.38
C GLY A 146 5.70 8.04 -10.53
N ALA A 147 5.12 9.02 -9.85
CA ALA A 147 5.60 10.40 -9.82
C ALA A 147 6.97 10.52 -9.10
N ALA A 148 7.16 9.79 -7.99
CA ALA A 148 8.42 9.77 -7.26
C ALA A 148 9.59 9.25 -8.13
N VAL A 149 9.38 8.14 -8.82
CA VAL A 149 10.39 7.54 -9.70
C VAL A 149 10.65 8.41 -10.94
N LEU A 150 9.61 9.07 -11.48
CA LEU A 150 9.76 10.05 -12.56
C LEU A 150 10.76 11.14 -12.17
N LEU A 151 10.60 11.75 -10.99
CA LEU A 151 11.49 12.82 -10.52
C LEU A 151 12.91 12.28 -10.28
N GLY A 152 13.06 11.05 -9.75
CA GLY A 152 14.36 10.40 -9.58
C GLY A 152 15.07 10.16 -10.91
N PHE A 153 14.38 9.63 -11.92
CA PHE A 153 14.94 9.46 -13.27
C PHE A 153 15.25 10.80 -13.95
N LEU A 154 14.45 11.83 -13.68
CA LEU A 154 14.70 13.15 -14.22
C LEU A 154 16.01 13.75 -13.68
N VAL A 155 16.29 13.60 -12.37
CA VAL A 155 17.58 14.00 -11.77
C VAL A 155 18.73 13.26 -12.43
N LEU A 156 18.63 11.94 -12.60
CA LEU A 156 19.65 11.14 -13.29
C LEU A 156 19.84 11.60 -14.75
N TRP A 157 18.76 11.85 -15.47
CA TRP A 157 18.81 12.31 -16.85
C TRP A 157 19.46 13.69 -16.98
N LEU A 158 19.16 14.63 -16.09
CA LEU A 158 19.79 15.94 -16.05
C LEU A 158 21.30 15.86 -15.77
N ALA A 159 21.70 14.98 -14.83
CA ALA A 159 23.11 14.68 -14.57
C ALA A 159 23.83 14.10 -15.80
N LEU A 160 23.19 13.15 -16.49
CA LEU A 160 23.71 12.55 -17.73
C LEU A 160 23.80 13.56 -18.88
N ARG A 161 22.85 14.47 -18.98
CA ARG A 161 22.85 15.58 -19.99
C ARG A 161 23.98 16.55 -19.71
N TRP A 162 24.14 16.97 -18.47
CA TRP A 162 25.24 17.86 -18.06
C TRP A 162 26.59 17.20 -18.33
N ARG A 163 26.79 15.98 -17.92
CA ARG A 163 28.04 15.22 -18.14
C ARG A 163 28.42 15.08 -19.63
N GLY A 164 27.47 15.17 -20.50
CA GLY A 164 27.65 15.13 -21.94
C GLY A 164 27.89 16.49 -22.61
N GLY A 165 28.33 17.49 -21.88
CA GLY A 165 28.61 18.83 -22.41
C GLY A 165 27.42 19.81 -22.32
N GLY A 166 26.40 19.48 -21.45
CA GLY A 166 25.28 20.37 -21.19
C GLY A 166 25.65 21.56 -20.29
N SER A 167 24.79 22.59 -20.31
CA SER A 167 24.94 23.77 -19.47
C SER A 167 24.91 23.47 -17.97
N PRO A 168 25.69 24.14 -17.11
CA PRO A 168 25.60 24.07 -15.65
C PRO A 168 24.20 24.31 -15.09
N ARG A 169 23.34 25.05 -15.80
CA ARG A 169 21.93 25.28 -15.45
C ARG A 169 21.14 23.96 -15.25
N LEU A 170 21.57 22.87 -15.90
CA LEU A 170 20.96 21.56 -15.72
C LEU A 170 21.16 21.00 -14.30
N LEU A 171 22.28 21.32 -13.63
CA LEU A 171 22.52 20.92 -12.25
C LEU A 171 21.65 21.73 -11.28
N PHE A 172 21.42 23.02 -11.55
CA PHE A 172 20.47 23.81 -10.76
C PHE A 172 19.03 23.33 -10.94
N LEU A 173 18.64 22.97 -12.16
CA LEU A 173 17.33 22.32 -12.39
C LEU A 173 17.24 20.97 -11.66
N ALA A 174 18.32 20.18 -11.64
CA ALA A 174 18.36 18.93 -10.89
C ALA A 174 18.20 19.18 -9.37
N ALA A 175 18.85 20.22 -8.82
CA ALA A 175 18.68 20.62 -7.42
C ALA A 175 17.22 20.99 -7.09
N PHE A 176 16.57 21.75 -7.96
CA PHE A 176 15.14 22.06 -7.82
C PHE A 176 14.27 20.81 -7.83
N VAL A 177 14.52 19.88 -8.79
CA VAL A 177 13.79 18.60 -8.87
C VAL A 177 14.03 17.75 -7.61
N VAL A 178 15.25 17.75 -7.04
CA VAL A 178 15.56 17.08 -5.77
C VAL A 178 14.69 17.64 -4.63
N GLY A 179 14.53 18.97 -4.58
CA GLY A 179 13.61 19.59 -3.61
C GLY A 179 12.15 19.19 -3.82
N LEU A 180 11.68 19.17 -5.06
CA LEU A 180 10.30 18.77 -5.40
C LEU A 180 9.98 17.32 -4.99
N GLN A 181 10.96 16.42 -4.97
CA GLN A 181 10.75 15.04 -4.51
C GLN A 181 10.27 14.95 -3.06
N ALA A 182 10.65 15.91 -2.20
CA ALA A 182 10.14 16.00 -0.83
C ALA A 182 8.61 15.99 -0.81
N GLY A 183 7.98 16.80 -1.66
CA GLY A 183 6.52 16.94 -1.75
C GLY A 183 5.81 15.83 -2.54
N VAL A 184 6.52 14.76 -2.95
CA VAL A 184 5.94 13.60 -3.61
C VAL A 184 6.21 12.34 -2.79
N HIS A 185 7.42 11.82 -2.82
CA HIS A 185 7.86 10.67 -2.01
C HIS A 185 9.38 10.55 -2.05
N TRP A 186 9.99 10.23 -0.91
CA TRP A 186 11.47 10.18 -0.74
C TRP A 186 12.15 9.07 -1.53
N LEU A 187 11.38 8.09 -2.05
CA LEU A 187 11.88 7.02 -2.92
C LEU A 187 12.74 7.53 -4.09
N GLY A 188 12.40 8.67 -4.64
CA GLY A 188 13.15 9.29 -5.74
C GLY A 188 14.58 9.69 -5.36
N TRP A 189 14.86 10.01 -4.08
CA TRP A 189 16.18 10.37 -3.60
C TRP A 189 17.19 9.23 -3.64
N LEU A 190 16.76 7.97 -3.71
CA LEU A 190 17.67 6.81 -3.84
C LEU A 190 18.57 6.88 -5.08
N LEU A 191 18.16 7.62 -6.09
CA LEU A 191 18.96 7.82 -7.31
C LEU A 191 19.92 9.03 -7.22
N LEU A 192 19.86 9.83 -6.15
CA LEU A 192 20.75 10.99 -5.99
C LEU A 192 22.23 10.61 -5.87
N PRO A 193 22.64 9.58 -5.09
CA PRO A 193 24.06 9.19 -5.05
C PRO A 193 24.58 8.69 -6.40
N VAL A 194 23.74 7.96 -7.17
CA VAL A 194 24.07 7.50 -8.52
C VAL A 194 24.23 8.70 -9.47
N SER A 195 23.34 9.68 -9.37
CA SER A 195 23.39 10.91 -10.18
C SER A 195 24.63 11.74 -9.84
N ALA A 196 24.96 11.88 -8.55
CA ALA A 196 26.12 12.60 -8.07
C ALA A 196 27.44 11.88 -8.45
N LEU A 197 27.48 10.56 -8.46
CA LEU A 197 28.59 9.77 -9.02
C LEU A 197 28.83 10.10 -10.51
N VAL A 198 27.75 10.17 -11.28
CA VAL A 198 27.82 10.54 -12.72
C VAL A 198 28.40 11.93 -12.90
N VAL A 199 27.96 12.89 -12.10
CA VAL A 199 28.47 14.28 -12.11
C VAL A 199 29.94 14.29 -11.69
N GLY A 200 30.28 13.74 -10.53
CA GLY A 200 31.65 13.69 -10.00
C GLY A 200 32.65 12.99 -10.93
N GLY A 201 32.15 12.03 -11.70
CA GLY A 201 32.94 11.33 -12.71
C GLY A 201 33.53 12.22 -13.82
N ALA A 202 33.10 13.49 -13.91
CA ALA A 202 33.73 14.50 -14.79
C ALA A 202 35.19 14.73 -14.40
N TRP A 203 35.50 14.66 -13.11
CA TRP A 203 36.82 14.90 -12.52
C TRP A 203 37.59 13.59 -12.23
N GLY A 204 37.30 12.52 -12.96
CA GLY A 204 37.99 11.25 -12.84
C GLY A 204 37.42 10.35 -11.73
N ARG A 205 38.22 9.33 -11.32
CA ARG A 205 37.78 8.33 -10.32
C ARG A 205 37.58 8.92 -8.92
N ARG A 206 38.48 9.80 -8.48
CA ARG A 206 38.36 10.48 -7.17
C ARG A 206 37.12 11.36 -7.14
N GLY A 207 36.89 12.14 -8.23
CA GLY A 207 35.67 12.94 -8.34
C GLY A 207 34.39 12.11 -8.33
N ALA A 208 34.38 10.93 -8.98
CA ALA A 208 33.24 10.01 -8.94
C ALA A 208 32.96 9.50 -7.53
N LEU A 209 33.98 9.12 -6.77
CA LEU A 209 33.85 8.68 -5.38
C LEU A 209 33.34 9.83 -4.48
N VAL A 210 33.94 11.01 -4.58
CA VAL A 210 33.51 12.20 -3.83
C VAL A 210 32.06 12.55 -4.17
N GLY A 211 31.68 12.50 -5.45
CA GLY A 211 30.31 12.70 -5.88
C GLY A 211 29.34 11.69 -5.27
N PHE A 212 29.68 10.41 -5.28
CA PHE A 212 28.87 9.36 -4.68
C PHE A 212 28.69 9.55 -3.16
N LEU A 213 29.79 9.73 -2.43
CA LEU A 213 29.74 9.99 -0.99
C LEU A 213 28.97 11.26 -0.66
N GLY A 214 29.21 12.35 -1.41
CA GLY A 214 28.44 13.58 -1.28
C GLY A 214 26.95 13.38 -1.57
N GLY A 215 26.61 12.53 -2.53
CA GLY A 215 25.22 12.13 -2.80
C GLY A 215 24.58 11.35 -1.65
N CYS A 216 25.32 10.41 -1.03
CA CYS A 216 24.86 9.69 0.17
C CYS A 216 24.64 10.63 1.35
N VAL A 217 25.59 11.52 1.61
CA VAL A 217 25.45 12.57 2.65
C VAL A 217 24.27 13.49 2.33
N GLY A 218 24.10 13.84 1.05
CA GLY A 218 22.95 14.64 0.59
C GLY A 218 21.61 13.98 0.86
N VAL A 219 21.47 12.66 0.58
CA VAL A 219 20.26 11.90 0.92
C VAL A 219 20.04 11.88 2.43
N ALA A 220 21.07 11.58 3.23
CA ALA A 220 20.95 11.58 4.68
C ALA A 220 20.51 12.95 5.22
N ALA A 221 21.10 14.04 4.70
CA ALA A 221 20.72 15.41 5.06
C ALA A 221 19.27 15.74 4.65
N LEU A 222 18.84 15.34 3.45
CA LEU A 222 17.47 15.56 2.97
C LEU A 222 16.46 14.78 3.81
N VAL A 223 16.76 13.52 4.14
CA VAL A 223 15.90 12.69 5.01
C VAL A 223 15.83 13.31 6.41
N TRP A 224 16.97 13.74 6.99
CA TRP A 224 17.00 14.41 8.30
C TRP A 224 16.19 15.72 8.30
N LEU A 225 16.37 16.56 7.26
CA LEU A 225 15.60 17.80 7.11
C LEU A 225 14.09 17.52 6.97
N ALA A 226 13.73 16.52 6.17
CA ALA A 226 12.33 16.21 5.89
C ALA A 226 11.65 15.47 7.06
N SER A 227 12.37 14.63 7.82
CA SER A 227 11.78 13.86 8.93
C SER A 227 11.70 14.63 10.25
N GLY A 228 12.41 15.75 10.39
CA GLY A 228 12.39 16.46 11.64
C GLY A 228 13.19 17.77 11.64
N GLY A 229 14.46 17.77 11.23
CA GLY A 229 15.39 18.84 11.53
C GLY A 229 14.97 20.27 11.13
N ALA A 230 14.41 20.46 9.93
CA ALA A 230 13.90 21.77 9.51
C ALA A 230 12.60 22.15 10.23
N PHE A 231 11.74 21.18 10.46
CA PHE A 231 10.44 21.38 11.09
C PHE A 231 10.55 21.57 12.59
N GLU A 232 11.54 20.95 13.25
CA GLU A 232 11.86 21.16 14.66
C GLU A 232 12.33 22.59 14.91
N ALA A 233 13.25 23.09 14.08
CA ALA A 233 13.66 24.49 14.14
C ALA A 233 12.49 25.46 13.93
N ALA A 234 11.56 25.12 13.02
CA ALA A 234 10.33 25.89 12.79
C ALA A 234 9.39 25.86 14.00
N ALA A 235 9.23 24.71 14.62
CA ALA A 235 8.41 24.54 15.81
C ALA A 235 8.98 25.33 17.00
N MET A 236 10.30 25.28 17.22
CA MET A 236 10.96 26.05 18.27
C MET A 236 10.81 27.58 18.04
N ALA A 237 11.00 28.01 16.79
CA ALA A 237 10.82 29.42 16.44
C ALA A 237 9.38 29.88 16.65
N ASP A 238 8.40 29.03 16.31
CA ASP A 238 6.98 29.37 16.49
C ASP A 238 6.62 29.50 17.97
N VAL A 239 7.09 28.60 18.81
CA VAL A 239 6.95 28.72 20.28
C VAL A 239 7.50 30.04 20.79
N LEU A 240 8.71 30.43 20.35
CA LEU A 240 9.34 31.69 20.73
C LEU A 240 8.50 32.89 20.27
N TYR A 241 8.09 32.91 19.03
CA TYR A 241 7.37 34.05 18.45
C TYR A 241 5.96 34.20 19.00
N VAL A 242 5.26 33.11 19.22
CA VAL A 242 3.92 33.14 19.81
C VAL A 242 3.97 33.48 21.29
N ASN A 243 4.79 32.75 22.09
CA ASN A 243 4.77 32.90 23.55
C ASN A 243 5.51 34.17 24.05
N VAL A 244 6.58 34.61 23.38
CA VAL A 244 7.40 35.72 23.84
C VAL A 244 7.05 37.02 23.11
N LEU A 245 6.80 36.94 21.78
CA LEU A 245 6.54 38.13 20.97
C LEU A 245 5.04 38.38 20.72
N GLY A 246 4.17 37.47 21.16
CA GLY A 246 2.73 37.59 20.95
C GLY A 246 2.28 37.58 19.48
N LEU A 247 3.08 36.96 18.60
CA LEU A 247 2.80 36.89 17.17
C LEU A 247 1.80 35.75 16.86
N PRO A 248 1.06 35.85 15.74
CA PRO A 248 0.13 34.80 15.36
C PRO A 248 0.77 33.43 15.16
N LEU A 249 0.01 32.36 15.38
CA LEU A 249 0.39 30.98 15.16
C LEU A 249 0.90 30.78 13.71
N GLY A 250 2.00 30.04 13.56
CA GLY A 250 2.61 29.71 12.26
C GLY A 250 3.63 30.73 11.74
N VAL A 251 3.84 31.86 12.43
CA VAL A 251 4.83 32.85 12.04
C VAL A 251 6.25 32.27 12.08
N GLY A 252 6.57 31.42 13.06
CA GLY A 252 7.87 30.74 13.14
C GLY A 252 8.19 29.92 11.91
N TRP A 253 7.21 29.15 11.44
CA TRP A 253 7.35 28.42 10.18
C TRP A 253 7.52 29.35 8.98
N GLY A 254 6.71 30.43 8.89
CA GLY A 254 6.79 31.41 7.81
C GLY A 254 8.15 32.08 7.74
N VAL A 255 8.71 32.48 8.89
CA VAL A 255 10.05 33.09 8.98
C VAL A 255 11.13 32.11 8.50
N LEU A 256 11.11 30.86 8.94
CA LEU A 256 12.10 29.85 8.52
C LEU A 256 11.88 29.37 7.09
N ALA A 257 10.66 29.41 6.56
CA ALA A 257 10.39 29.10 5.17
C ALA A 257 10.94 30.20 4.21
N VAL A 258 11.08 31.45 4.67
CA VAL A 258 11.47 32.58 3.84
C VAL A 258 12.91 33.02 4.10
N THR A 259 13.33 33.20 5.36
CA THR A 259 14.62 33.87 5.68
C THR A 259 15.85 33.05 5.22
N PRO A 260 16.03 31.77 5.49
CA PRO A 260 17.17 31.01 5.00
C PRO A 260 17.22 30.93 3.47
N PRO A 261 16.13 30.61 2.75
CA PRO A 261 16.14 30.65 1.27
C PRO A 261 16.46 32.02 0.72
N ALA A 262 15.90 33.12 1.28
CA ALA A 262 16.19 34.46 0.84
C ALA A 262 17.66 34.84 1.07
N THR A 263 18.22 34.44 2.23
CA THR A 263 19.66 34.66 2.52
C THR A 263 20.54 33.89 1.53
N MET A 264 20.23 32.64 1.25
CA MET A 264 20.93 31.83 0.24
C MET A 264 20.87 32.46 -1.14
N LEU A 265 19.72 33.00 -1.53
CA LEU A 265 19.52 33.68 -2.80
C LEU A 265 20.36 34.99 -2.84
N LEU A 266 20.36 35.78 -1.76
CA LEU A 266 21.16 37.01 -1.67
C LEU A 266 22.67 36.73 -1.76
N VAL A 267 23.17 35.71 -1.06
CA VAL A 267 24.58 35.28 -1.16
C VAL A 267 24.89 34.78 -2.57
N ALA A 268 24.00 34.01 -3.18
CA ALA A 268 24.13 33.54 -4.56
C ALA A 268 24.15 34.70 -5.57
N ALA A 269 23.34 35.74 -5.38
CA ALA A 269 23.24 36.90 -6.27
C ALA A 269 24.46 37.83 -6.17
N ARG A 270 25.03 37.95 -4.97
CA ARG A 270 26.20 38.85 -4.72
C ARG A 270 27.54 38.12 -4.84
N GLY A 271 27.57 36.81 -4.65
CA GLY A 271 28.76 36.00 -4.67
C GLY A 271 29.15 35.49 -6.05
N ARG A 272 30.36 34.95 -6.16
CA ARG A 272 30.87 34.26 -7.34
C ARG A 272 31.55 32.94 -6.92
N GLY A 273 31.67 32.02 -7.88
CA GLY A 273 32.35 30.75 -7.66
C GLY A 273 31.49 29.69 -6.97
N LEU A 274 32.14 28.79 -6.20
CA LEU A 274 31.52 27.61 -5.63
C LEU A 274 30.46 27.95 -4.57
N VAL A 275 30.76 28.90 -3.66
CA VAL A 275 29.83 29.26 -2.57
C VAL A 275 28.50 29.78 -3.13
N ALA A 276 28.56 30.68 -4.10
CA ALA A 276 27.35 31.20 -4.76
C ALA A 276 26.57 30.11 -5.45
N SER A 277 27.25 29.17 -6.11
CA SER A 277 26.60 28.02 -6.76
C SER A 277 25.95 27.08 -5.75
N LEU A 278 26.60 26.81 -4.63
CA LEU A 278 26.03 25.98 -3.55
C LEU A 278 24.81 26.67 -2.92
N CYS A 279 24.89 27.94 -2.60
CA CYS A 279 23.76 28.70 -2.06
C CYS A 279 22.57 28.72 -3.03
N LEU A 280 22.81 28.91 -4.34
CA LEU A 280 21.75 28.82 -5.34
C LEU A 280 21.13 27.40 -5.40
N GLY A 281 21.96 26.36 -5.33
CA GLY A 281 21.49 24.97 -5.27
C GLY A 281 20.62 24.71 -4.04
N CYS A 282 21.07 25.12 -2.87
CA CYS A 282 20.31 24.98 -1.61
C CYS A 282 19.01 25.79 -1.63
N PHE A 283 19.03 27.00 -2.16
CA PHE A 283 17.82 27.79 -2.37
C PHE A 283 16.80 27.06 -3.25
N LEU A 284 17.24 26.47 -4.37
CA LEU A 284 16.36 25.74 -5.27
C LEU A 284 15.79 24.47 -4.64
N VAL A 285 16.58 23.74 -3.83
CA VAL A 285 16.07 22.63 -3.03
C VAL A 285 15.01 23.13 -2.05
N SER A 286 15.27 24.23 -1.34
CA SER A 286 14.32 24.79 -0.36
C SER A 286 12.98 25.18 -0.99
N LEU A 287 12.98 25.68 -2.23
CA LEU A 287 11.73 25.97 -2.96
C LEU A 287 10.83 24.75 -3.13
N GLY A 288 11.40 23.56 -3.33
CA GLY A 288 10.62 22.32 -3.41
C GLY A 288 9.95 21.96 -2.09
N PHE A 289 10.62 22.19 -0.96
CA PHE A 289 10.07 21.97 0.38
C PHE A 289 8.90 22.91 0.72
N LEU A 290 8.78 24.07 0.08
CA LEU A 290 7.64 24.97 0.30
C LEU A 290 6.28 24.36 -0.05
N THR A 291 6.26 23.27 -0.80
CA THR A 291 5.01 22.51 -1.04
C THR A 291 4.35 22.06 0.26
N TYR A 292 5.10 21.90 1.35
CA TYR A 292 4.57 21.57 2.69
C TYR A 292 3.83 22.73 3.39
N ALA A 293 3.82 23.93 2.82
CA ALA A 293 2.87 24.95 3.23
C ALA A 293 1.42 24.54 2.98
N LEU A 294 1.17 23.68 1.98
CA LEU A 294 -0.18 23.25 1.62
C LEU A 294 -0.86 22.49 2.77
N PRO A 295 -0.33 21.37 3.31
CA PRO A 295 -0.98 20.66 4.41
C PRO A 295 -1.16 21.54 5.65
N LEU A 296 -0.19 22.39 6.01
CA LEU A 296 -0.31 23.31 7.14
C LEU A 296 -1.49 24.29 6.97
N VAL A 297 -1.50 25.03 5.85
CA VAL A 297 -2.56 26.02 5.58
C VAL A 297 -3.93 25.36 5.47
N ARG A 298 -4.01 24.19 4.84
CA ARG A 298 -5.27 23.48 4.68
C ARG A 298 -5.79 22.93 6.02
N ALA A 299 -4.92 22.37 6.86
CA ALA A 299 -5.30 21.90 8.20
C ALA A 299 -5.78 23.05 9.09
N MET A 300 -5.13 24.22 9.05
CA MET A 300 -5.59 25.43 9.73
C MET A 300 -6.98 25.90 9.25
N GLY A 301 -7.28 25.70 7.97
CA GLY A 301 -8.57 26.03 7.36
C GLY A 301 -9.71 25.05 7.64
N GLY A 302 -9.49 23.96 8.38
CA GLY A 302 -10.52 23.00 8.78
C GLY A 302 -11.12 22.22 7.61
N VAL A 303 -10.28 21.47 6.87
CA VAL A 303 -10.73 20.62 5.76
C VAL A 303 -11.46 19.37 6.25
N ALA A 304 -12.21 18.73 5.35
CA ALA A 304 -13.07 17.58 5.69
C ALA A 304 -12.27 16.34 6.11
N VAL A 305 -11.17 16.07 5.41
CA VAL A 305 -10.21 15.01 5.76
C VAL A 305 -8.89 15.69 6.10
N SER A 306 -8.43 15.54 7.33
CA SER A 306 -7.16 16.10 7.80
C SER A 306 -6.44 15.09 8.68
N VAL A 307 -5.76 14.13 8.04
CA VAL A 307 -5.05 13.08 8.77
C VAL A 307 -3.88 13.68 9.54
N SER A 308 -3.75 13.33 10.82
CA SER A 308 -2.81 13.91 11.79
C SER A 308 -2.90 15.44 11.95
N SER A 309 -3.83 16.10 11.32
CA SER A 309 -4.19 17.53 11.43
C SER A 309 -2.99 18.46 11.69
N PRO A 310 -2.04 18.65 10.74
CA PRO A 310 -0.84 19.46 10.91
C PRO A 310 -1.17 20.98 10.94
N SER A 311 -2.00 21.41 11.90
CA SER A 311 -2.55 22.77 12.00
C SER A 311 -1.65 23.79 12.70
N CYS A 312 -0.55 23.33 13.29
CA CYS A 312 0.48 24.21 13.88
C CYS A 312 1.87 23.63 13.59
N SER A 313 2.92 24.42 13.85
CA SER A 313 4.29 24.01 13.58
C SER A 313 4.70 22.73 14.32
N GLN A 314 4.23 22.54 15.56
CA GLN A 314 4.50 21.34 16.36
C GLN A 314 3.82 20.10 15.75
N ARG A 315 2.52 20.18 15.40
CA ARG A 315 1.80 19.09 14.75
C ARG A 315 2.34 18.79 13.35
N LEU A 316 2.84 19.80 12.64
CA LEU A 316 3.52 19.58 11.36
C LEU A 316 4.84 18.82 11.54
N LEU A 317 5.59 19.09 12.62
CA LEU A 317 6.78 18.30 12.96
C LEU A 317 6.42 16.82 13.21
N ASP A 318 5.37 16.55 13.97
CA ASP A 318 4.90 15.18 14.23
C ASP A 318 4.43 14.47 12.94
N TYR A 319 3.74 15.21 12.09
CA TYR A 319 3.31 14.76 10.78
C TYR A 319 4.50 14.36 9.89
N MET A 320 5.51 15.23 9.80
CA MET A 320 6.71 14.96 9.00
C MET A 320 7.56 13.84 9.60
N GLY A 321 7.66 13.79 10.93
CA GLY A 321 8.35 12.72 11.67
C GLY A 321 7.61 11.38 11.67
N ARG A 322 6.37 11.31 11.13
CA ARG A 322 5.54 10.10 11.10
C ARG A 322 5.34 9.47 12.48
N ARG A 323 5.23 10.29 13.53
CA ARG A 323 5.22 9.80 14.92
C ARG A 323 4.11 8.81 15.22
N GLN A 324 2.92 8.97 14.59
CA GLN A 324 1.80 8.04 14.76
C GLN A 324 2.09 6.59 14.36
N TYR A 325 3.15 6.34 13.56
CA TYR A 325 3.52 4.98 13.11
C TYR A 325 4.64 4.36 13.95
N GLY A 326 5.11 5.07 14.98
CA GLY A 326 6.26 4.64 15.75
C GLY A 326 7.56 4.59 14.95
N SER A 327 8.61 4.06 15.56
CA SER A 327 9.91 3.91 14.91
C SER A 327 10.41 2.48 15.05
N ARG A 328 10.97 1.94 13.95
CA ARG A 328 11.66 0.66 13.96
C ARG A 328 13.16 0.90 14.00
N PRO A 329 13.87 0.39 15.05
CA PRO A 329 15.30 0.56 15.13
C PRO A 329 16.02 -0.22 14.03
N LEU A 330 17.07 0.38 13.43
CA LEU A 330 17.80 -0.24 12.32
C LEU A 330 19.12 -0.89 12.74
N LEU A 331 19.84 -0.31 13.69
CA LEU A 331 21.18 -0.73 14.07
C LEU A 331 21.25 -1.31 15.49
N HIS A 332 20.53 -0.74 16.43
CA HIS A 332 20.49 -1.17 17.81
C HIS A 332 19.14 -0.82 18.41
N GLY A 333 18.47 -1.75 19.08
CA GLY A 333 17.15 -1.53 19.66
C GLY A 333 16.43 -2.80 20.08
N PRO A 334 15.18 -2.64 20.57
CA PRO A 334 14.35 -3.76 21.01
C PRO A 334 13.88 -4.66 19.87
N THR A 335 13.49 -5.85 20.22
CA THR A 335 12.86 -6.87 19.40
C THR A 335 11.54 -7.30 20.03
N TYR A 336 10.78 -8.18 19.38
CA TYR A 336 9.52 -8.72 19.90
C TYR A 336 9.63 -9.37 21.30
N ALA A 337 10.82 -9.85 21.68
CA ALA A 337 11.06 -10.50 22.97
C ALA A 337 11.58 -9.54 24.05
N SER A 338 11.87 -8.31 23.71
CA SER A 338 12.40 -7.30 24.64
C SER A 338 11.32 -6.83 25.61
N ARG A 339 11.67 -6.73 26.89
CA ARG A 339 10.78 -6.26 27.93
C ARG A 339 11.20 -4.87 28.39
N PRO A 340 10.29 -3.88 28.32
CA PRO A 340 10.59 -2.54 28.79
C PRO A 340 10.73 -2.51 30.32
N ASP A 341 11.55 -1.63 30.83
CA ASP A 341 11.74 -1.32 32.26
C ASP A 341 11.13 0.02 32.67
N GLY A 342 10.65 0.81 31.70
CA GLY A 342 10.03 2.09 31.96
C GLY A 342 9.55 2.79 30.69
N VAL A 343 9.06 4.01 30.87
CA VAL A 343 8.65 4.91 29.81
C VAL A 343 9.49 6.19 29.90
N VAL A 344 10.09 6.59 28.79
CA VAL A 344 10.76 7.88 28.68
C VAL A 344 9.77 8.90 28.17
N SER A 345 9.46 9.87 29.02
CA SER A 345 8.63 11.01 28.66
C SER A 345 9.52 12.21 28.37
N GLU A 346 9.18 12.96 27.32
CA GLU A 346 9.92 14.17 26.95
C GLU A 346 9.01 15.39 27.14
N PRO A 347 9.54 16.48 27.75
CA PRO A 347 8.80 17.73 27.83
C PRO A 347 8.62 18.30 26.42
N ARG A 348 7.40 18.67 26.08
CA ARG A 348 7.03 19.25 24.80
C ARG A 348 6.23 20.52 24.99
N MET A 349 6.04 21.23 23.90
CA MET A 349 5.15 22.37 23.87
C MET A 349 3.93 22.03 22.99
N ALA A 350 2.75 21.99 23.56
CA ALA A 350 1.50 21.79 22.85
C ALA A 350 0.77 23.14 22.68
N PHE A 351 0.15 23.38 21.53
CA PHE A 351 -0.62 24.61 21.32
C PHE A 351 -2.00 24.44 21.92
N SER A 352 -2.37 25.37 22.82
CA SER A 352 -3.71 25.44 23.42
C SER A 352 -4.58 26.42 22.63
N ASP A 353 -5.60 25.89 21.98
CA ASP A 353 -6.56 26.72 21.22
C ASP A 353 -7.33 27.69 22.15
N SER A 354 -7.55 27.30 23.40
CA SER A 354 -8.27 28.11 24.38
C SER A 354 -7.47 29.31 24.91
N LEU A 355 -6.14 29.13 25.02
CA LEU A 355 -5.21 30.17 25.50
C LEU A 355 -4.51 30.92 24.39
N GLY A 356 -4.56 30.43 23.14
CA GLY A 356 -3.89 31.00 22.00
C GLY A 356 -2.35 31.00 22.09
N ARG A 357 -1.78 30.11 22.88
CA ARG A 357 -0.32 30.00 23.11
C ARG A 357 0.11 28.55 23.31
N TYR A 358 1.42 28.33 23.24
CA TYR A 358 2.02 27.03 23.55
C TYR A 358 2.17 26.85 25.06
N GLU A 359 1.76 25.69 25.58
CA GLU A 359 1.92 25.29 26.96
C GLU A 359 2.81 24.05 27.08
N PRO A 360 3.54 23.90 28.22
CA PRO A 360 4.27 22.68 28.49
C PRO A 360 3.32 21.48 28.57
N SER A 361 3.66 20.43 27.85
CA SER A 361 3.01 19.11 27.85
C SER A 361 4.08 18.05 28.02
N VAL A 362 3.72 16.95 28.64
CA VAL A 362 4.58 15.78 28.78
C VAL A 362 3.92 14.64 28.00
N GLU A 363 4.61 14.13 26.99
CA GLU A 363 4.14 13.01 26.21
C GLU A 363 5.08 11.81 26.40
N PRO A 364 4.55 10.58 26.58
CA PRO A 364 5.37 9.38 26.54
C PRO A 364 5.93 9.23 25.12
N VAL A 365 7.25 9.20 25.00
CA VAL A 365 7.90 9.21 23.68
C VAL A 365 8.31 7.81 23.25
N ARG A 366 8.75 7.01 24.21
CA ARG A 366 9.25 5.65 23.98
C ARG A 366 9.33 4.82 25.24
N TYR A 367 9.30 3.52 25.09
CA TYR A 367 9.70 2.61 26.16
C TYR A 367 11.23 2.63 26.34
N SER A 368 11.67 2.56 27.59
CA SER A 368 13.06 2.25 27.95
C SER A 368 13.24 0.75 28.09
N TYR A 369 14.44 0.28 27.80
CA TYR A 369 14.78 -1.13 27.86
C TYR A 369 16.16 -1.30 28.51
N PRO A 370 16.37 -2.30 29.39
CA PRO A 370 17.67 -2.68 29.87
C PRO A 370 18.60 -3.06 28.70
N SER A 371 19.90 -2.87 28.88
CA SER A 371 20.89 -3.09 27.82
C SER A 371 20.94 -4.53 27.30
N ASP A 372 20.62 -5.50 28.15
CA ASP A 372 20.55 -6.93 27.83
C ASP A 372 19.30 -7.30 27.03
N GLN A 373 18.29 -6.42 27.00
CA GLN A 373 17.09 -6.55 26.19
C GLN A 373 17.21 -5.92 24.80
N LEU A 374 18.36 -5.31 24.50
CA LEU A 374 18.61 -4.66 23.21
C LEU A 374 19.45 -5.55 22.31
N SER A 375 19.06 -5.67 21.03
CA SER A 375 19.76 -6.46 20.02
C SER A 375 20.49 -5.56 19.03
N LEU A 376 21.64 -6.06 18.54
CA LEU A 376 22.31 -5.48 17.38
C LEU A 376 21.57 -5.89 16.10
N PHE A 377 21.37 -4.92 15.18
CA PHE A 377 20.71 -5.15 13.90
C PHE A 377 19.30 -5.74 14.06
N PRO A 378 18.42 -5.14 14.86
CA PRO A 378 17.08 -5.70 15.13
C PRO A 378 16.22 -5.75 13.86
N ARG A 379 15.71 -6.94 13.53
CA ARG A 379 14.87 -7.20 12.35
C ARG A 379 13.51 -7.78 12.72
N MET A 380 13.43 -8.41 13.87
CA MET A 380 12.23 -9.10 14.36
C MET A 380 11.62 -8.23 15.47
N THR A 381 10.83 -7.24 15.10
CA THR A 381 10.32 -6.19 16.00
C THR A 381 8.82 -6.25 16.25
N GLU A 382 8.05 -6.95 15.38
CA GLU A 382 6.60 -7.07 15.56
C GLU A 382 6.26 -8.13 16.61
N GLU A 383 5.27 -7.86 17.42
CA GLU A 383 4.75 -8.74 18.46
C GLU A 383 3.54 -9.56 17.94
N GLY A 384 3.19 -10.59 18.65
CA GLY A 384 2.02 -11.41 18.35
C GLY A 384 2.32 -12.81 17.81
N PRO A 385 1.37 -13.74 17.92
CA PRO A 385 1.57 -15.17 17.61
C PRO A 385 1.90 -15.43 16.14
N GLU A 386 1.32 -14.65 15.23
CA GLU A 386 1.56 -14.78 13.80
C GLU A 386 2.99 -14.34 13.43
N ALA A 387 3.44 -13.20 13.96
CA ALA A 387 4.80 -12.71 13.74
C ALA A 387 5.83 -13.70 14.30
N LEU A 388 5.58 -14.24 15.49
CA LEU A 388 6.43 -15.26 16.12
C LEU A 388 6.52 -16.54 15.28
N TRP A 389 5.39 -16.98 14.70
CA TRP A 389 5.39 -18.12 13.78
C TRP A 389 6.27 -17.84 12.55
N ALA A 390 6.14 -16.67 11.93
CA ALA A 390 6.95 -16.30 10.78
C ALA A 390 8.43 -16.23 11.12
N TYR A 391 8.81 -15.66 12.27
CA TYR A 391 10.21 -15.61 12.70
C TYR A 391 10.79 -17.02 12.89
N ARG A 392 10.02 -17.97 13.42
CA ARG A 392 10.42 -19.37 13.50
C ARG A 392 10.70 -19.96 12.12
N VAL A 393 9.84 -19.72 11.16
CA VAL A 393 10.00 -20.23 9.79
C VAL A 393 11.23 -19.64 9.11
N TRP A 394 11.46 -18.33 9.25
CA TRP A 394 12.47 -17.62 8.46
C TRP A 394 13.84 -17.48 9.12
N ALA A 395 13.88 -17.47 10.46
CA ALA A 395 15.11 -17.22 11.21
C ALA A 395 15.63 -18.42 11.99
N SER A 396 14.79 -19.36 12.42
CA SER A 396 15.21 -20.47 13.29
C SER A 396 14.55 -21.80 12.94
N PRO A 397 15.04 -22.53 11.93
CA PRO A 397 14.45 -23.82 11.54
C PRO A 397 14.62 -24.95 12.61
N TYR A 398 15.49 -24.80 13.61
CA TYR A 398 15.86 -25.86 14.55
C TYR A 398 15.45 -25.63 16.02
N GLY A 399 14.63 -24.68 16.29
CA GLY A 399 14.20 -24.40 17.66
C GLY A 399 14.22 -22.90 17.95
N TRP A 400 13.45 -22.53 18.94
CA TRP A 400 13.19 -21.15 19.27
C TRP A 400 13.56 -20.85 20.71
N PRO A 401 14.49 -19.95 20.97
CA PRO A 401 14.67 -19.41 22.30
C PRO A 401 13.59 -18.35 22.59
N ASP A 402 12.96 -18.42 23.76
CA ASP A 402 12.12 -17.36 24.30
C ASP A 402 12.94 -16.11 24.73
N SER A 403 14.13 -15.95 24.16
CA SER A 403 15.09 -14.92 24.46
C SER A 403 15.20 -13.90 23.33
N VAL A 404 15.75 -12.73 23.64
CA VAL A 404 16.07 -11.68 22.67
C VAL A 404 16.91 -12.26 21.54
N PRO A 405 16.49 -12.11 20.27
CA PRO A 405 17.22 -12.63 19.10
C PRO A 405 18.64 -12.06 19.01
N ASP A 406 19.60 -12.93 18.78
CA ASP A 406 20.99 -12.55 18.53
C ASP A 406 21.22 -11.95 17.14
N LEU A 407 22.43 -11.47 16.89
CA LEU A 407 22.82 -10.91 15.59
C LEU A 407 22.67 -11.94 14.46
N ALA A 408 22.99 -13.22 14.72
CA ALA A 408 22.93 -14.26 13.69
C ALA A 408 21.49 -14.56 13.25
N ALA A 409 20.55 -14.61 14.19
CA ALA A 409 19.12 -14.75 13.90
C ALA A 409 18.58 -13.55 13.10
N ASN A 410 18.91 -12.32 13.52
CA ASN A 410 18.52 -11.11 12.81
C ASN A 410 19.10 -11.06 11.36
N VAL A 411 20.37 -11.42 11.17
CA VAL A 411 20.98 -11.50 9.83
C VAL A 411 20.33 -12.59 9.01
N ARG A 412 20.01 -13.74 9.59
CA ARG A 412 19.31 -14.83 8.87
C ARG A 412 17.94 -14.36 8.42
N PHE A 413 17.17 -13.72 9.27
CA PHE A 413 15.85 -13.15 8.90
C PHE A 413 15.98 -12.10 7.79
N PHE A 414 16.95 -11.21 7.87
CA PHE A 414 17.22 -10.23 6.82
C PHE A 414 17.50 -10.89 5.46
N VAL A 415 18.36 -11.90 5.45
CA VAL A 415 18.75 -12.57 4.19
C VAL A 415 17.62 -13.44 3.63
N SER A 416 16.99 -14.28 4.48
CA SER A 416 15.97 -15.23 4.03
C SER A 416 14.65 -14.52 3.68
N TYR A 417 14.16 -13.68 4.60
CA TYR A 417 12.87 -13.02 4.45
C TYR A 417 12.99 -11.70 3.68
N GLN A 418 13.74 -10.70 4.20
CA GLN A 418 13.70 -9.35 3.64
C GLN A 418 14.38 -9.25 2.27
N LEU A 419 15.52 -9.92 2.06
CA LEU A 419 16.18 -9.97 0.76
C LEU A 419 15.62 -11.09 -0.13
N GLY A 420 15.40 -12.29 0.41
CA GLY A 420 14.94 -13.45 -0.36
C GLY A 420 13.46 -13.37 -0.72
N HIS A 421 12.60 -13.44 0.29
CA HIS A 421 11.15 -13.49 0.08
C HIS A 421 10.57 -12.14 -0.38
N MET A 422 10.93 -11.04 0.25
CA MET A 422 10.35 -9.75 -0.12
C MET A 422 11.02 -9.16 -1.37
N MET A 423 12.31 -8.90 -1.39
CA MET A 423 12.95 -8.21 -2.51
C MET A 423 13.14 -9.12 -3.75
N ALA A 424 13.82 -10.28 -3.59
CA ALA A 424 14.17 -11.11 -4.74
C ALA A 424 12.94 -11.74 -5.41
N ARG A 425 11.96 -12.18 -4.63
CA ARG A 425 10.68 -12.68 -5.16
C ARG A 425 9.98 -11.63 -6.02
N TYR A 426 9.95 -10.37 -5.61
CA TYR A 426 9.37 -9.28 -6.40
C TYR A 426 10.12 -9.02 -7.71
N VAL A 427 11.45 -9.13 -7.70
CA VAL A 427 12.22 -9.08 -8.95
C VAL A 427 11.81 -10.24 -9.86
N LEU A 428 11.73 -11.45 -9.31
CA LEU A 428 11.34 -12.63 -10.09
C LEU A 428 9.89 -12.56 -10.61
N TRP A 429 8.96 -11.96 -9.87
CA TRP A 429 7.60 -11.71 -10.38
C TRP A 429 7.59 -10.87 -11.66
N ASN A 430 8.41 -9.83 -11.69
CA ASN A 430 8.45 -8.90 -12.80
C ASN A 430 9.24 -9.41 -14.01
N PHE A 431 10.15 -10.40 -13.83
CA PHE A 431 11.07 -10.85 -14.88
C PHE A 431 11.02 -12.35 -15.19
N CYS A 432 10.42 -13.18 -14.33
CA CYS A 432 10.18 -14.60 -14.59
C CYS A 432 8.68 -14.91 -14.72
N GLY A 433 7.89 -14.50 -13.73
CA GLY A 433 6.47 -14.70 -13.68
C GLY A 433 5.94 -14.85 -12.27
N ARG A 434 4.64 -14.73 -12.10
CA ARG A 434 3.90 -14.74 -10.83
C ARG A 434 2.90 -15.90 -10.83
N GLN A 435 2.85 -16.66 -9.74
CA GLN A 435 1.95 -17.80 -9.57
C GLN A 435 0.48 -17.35 -9.50
N ASN A 436 0.18 -16.51 -8.57
CA ASN A 436 -1.10 -15.88 -8.31
C ASN A 436 -0.88 -14.55 -7.59
N ASP A 437 -1.93 -13.90 -7.18
CA ASP A 437 -1.92 -12.61 -6.51
C ASP A 437 -2.37 -12.67 -5.04
N VAL A 438 -2.43 -13.84 -4.48
CA VAL A 438 -2.56 -14.04 -3.04
C VAL A 438 -1.27 -13.59 -2.36
N ILE A 439 -1.40 -12.93 -1.20
CA ILE A 439 -0.25 -12.44 -0.42
C ILE A 439 0.63 -13.63 -0.03
N GLY A 440 1.94 -13.51 -0.31
CA GLY A 440 2.88 -14.59 -0.07
C GLY A 440 3.23 -14.75 1.41
N ASP A 441 2.95 -15.92 1.95
CA ASP A 441 3.29 -16.35 3.32
C ASP A 441 4.60 -17.14 3.43
N GLY A 442 5.27 -17.36 2.29
CA GLY A 442 6.46 -18.23 2.19
C GLY A 442 6.13 -19.71 1.97
N GLY A 443 4.85 -20.07 1.94
CA GLY A 443 4.38 -21.40 1.58
C GLY A 443 4.41 -21.65 0.08
N TYR A 444 3.89 -22.80 -0.34
CA TYR A 444 3.92 -23.22 -1.75
C TYR A 444 2.73 -22.66 -2.57
N ALA A 445 1.63 -22.29 -1.91
CA ALA A 445 0.37 -21.97 -2.55
C ALA A 445 0.17 -20.48 -2.88
N ALA A 446 0.81 -19.58 -2.13
CA ALA A 446 0.52 -18.16 -2.15
C ALA A 446 1.69 -17.33 -2.66
N GLY A 447 1.44 -16.47 -3.63
CA GLY A 447 2.32 -15.40 -4.06
C GLY A 447 3.73 -15.79 -4.48
N ASN A 448 3.95 -17.01 -4.96
CA ASN A 448 5.28 -17.42 -5.42
C ASN A 448 5.62 -16.82 -6.79
N PHE A 449 6.89 -16.79 -7.12
CA PHE A 449 7.28 -16.64 -8.52
C PHE A 449 7.19 -17.99 -9.25
N ILE A 450 6.94 -17.96 -10.54
CA ILE A 450 6.99 -19.12 -11.44
C ILE A 450 7.83 -18.78 -12.66
N SER A 451 8.37 -19.83 -13.27
CA SER A 451 9.04 -19.68 -14.57
C SER A 451 8.05 -19.75 -15.75
N GLY A 452 6.89 -20.36 -15.54
CA GLY A 452 5.95 -20.72 -16.61
C GLY A 452 6.37 -21.98 -17.38
N VAL A 453 7.47 -22.61 -16.99
CA VAL A 453 7.95 -23.88 -17.55
C VAL A 453 7.67 -24.99 -16.54
N MET A 454 6.64 -25.80 -16.80
CA MET A 454 6.12 -26.79 -15.84
C MET A 454 7.20 -27.69 -15.21
N PRO A 455 8.17 -28.26 -15.94
CA PRO A 455 9.22 -29.07 -15.30
C PRO A 455 10.02 -28.33 -14.25
N LEU A 456 10.35 -27.03 -14.47
CA LEU A 456 11.09 -26.22 -13.50
C LEU A 456 10.24 -25.85 -12.30
N ASP A 457 8.98 -25.46 -12.53
CA ASP A 457 8.06 -25.08 -11.46
C ASP A 457 7.63 -26.30 -10.64
N ARG A 458 7.49 -27.48 -11.27
CA ARG A 458 7.31 -28.77 -10.58
C ARG A 458 8.51 -29.11 -9.69
N ALA A 459 9.72 -28.95 -10.18
CA ALA A 459 10.93 -29.23 -9.39
C ALA A 459 11.04 -28.33 -8.14
N ARG A 460 10.55 -27.10 -8.21
CA ARG A 460 10.64 -26.11 -7.12
C ARG A 460 9.42 -26.06 -6.21
N LEU A 461 8.22 -26.06 -6.77
CA LEU A 461 6.96 -25.88 -6.05
C LEU A 461 6.15 -27.19 -5.93
N HIS A 462 6.69 -28.29 -6.47
CA HIS A 462 6.00 -29.59 -6.53
C HIS A 462 4.63 -29.51 -7.21
N LEU A 463 4.42 -28.54 -8.10
CA LEU A 463 3.18 -28.36 -8.83
C LEU A 463 2.91 -29.60 -9.70
N VAL A 464 1.71 -30.13 -9.61
CA VAL A 464 1.24 -31.22 -10.50
C VAL A 464 0.67 -30.60 -11.76
N GLU A 465 -0.10 -29.56 -11.61
CA GLU A 465 -0.67 -28.72 -12.66
C GLU A 465 -0.68 -27.26 -12.19
N TYR A 466 -0.81 -26.32 -13.10
CA TYR A 466 -1.08 -24.96 -12.69
C TYR A 466 -2.55 -24.86 -12.23
N ASP A 467 -2.77 -24.09 -11.18
CA ASP A 467 -4.12 -23.73 -10.75
C ASP A 467 -4.93 -23.24 -11.96
N PRO A 468 -6.28 -23.42 -11.98
CA PRO A 468 -7.13 -22.84 -13.01
C PRO A 468 -6.73 -21.39 -13.25
N PRO A 469 -6.84 -20.86 -14.46
CA PRO A 469 -6.30 -19.58 -14.80
C PRO A 469 -6.83 -18.49 -13.84
N SER A 470 -6.00 -18.12 -12.86
CA SER A 470 -6.23 -16.94 -12.05
C SER A 470 -5.82 -15.71 -12.87
N SER A 471 -6.59 -14.63 -12.78
CA SER A 471 -6.24 -13.35 -13.44
C SER A 471 -4.86 -12.84 -13.04
N GLY A 472 -4.38 -13.22 -11.83
CA GLY A 472 -3.09 -12.83 -11.28
C GLY A 472 -1.89 -13.65 -11.75
N ARG A 473 -2.10 -14.77 -12.50
CA ARG A 473 -0.99 -15.59 -13.00
C ARG A 473 -0.34 -14.95 -14.22
N VAL A 474 0.99 -14.81 -14.16
CA VAL A 474 1.82 -14.29 -15.26
C VAL A 474 2.98 -15.24 -15.50
N ALA A 475 3.21 -15.66 -16.76
CA ALA A 475 4.33 -16.53 -17.14
C ALA A 475 5.22 -15.84 -18.18
N LEU A 476 6.42 -15.45 -17.79
CA LEU A 476 7.37 -14.76 -18.67
C LEU A 476 8.51 -15.65 -19.12
N PHE A 477 8.50 -16.92 -18.74
CA PHE A 477 9.48 -17.95 -19.11
C PHE A 477 10.93 -17.59 -18.72
N GLY A 478 11.12 -16.68 -17.77
CA GLY A 478 12.42 -16.17 -17.37
C GLY A 478 13.17 -15.37 -18.46
N LEU A 479 12.55 -15.14 -19.62
CA LEU A 479 13.22 -14.49 -20.77
C LEU A 479 13.65 -13.05 -20.48
N PRO A 480 12.82 -12.19 -19.81
CA PRO A 480 13.27 -10.86 -19.43
C PRO A 480 14.44 -10.89 -18.44
N LEU A 481 14.41 -11.80 -17.45
CA LEU A 481 15.52 -11.98 -16.49
C LEU A 481 16.80 -12.40 -17.20
N LEU A 482 16.72 -13.41 -18.07
CA LEU A 482 17.86 -13.89 -18.85
C LEU A 482 18.47 -12.75 -19.68
N ALA A 483 17.65 -11.98 -20.37
CA ALA A 483 18.11 -10.82 -21.13
C ALA A 483 18.78 -9.76 -20.25
N ALA A 484 18.22 -9.49 -19.06
CA ALA A 484 18.82 -8.56 -18.12
C ALA A 484 20.20 -9.03 -17.65
N VAL A 485 20.31 -10.29 -17.21
CA VAL A 485 21.57 -10.89 -16.72
C VAL A 485 22.62 -10.95 -17.84
N VAL A 486 22.24 -11.42 -19.04
CA VAL A 486 23.14 -11.44 -20.21
C VAL A 486 23.67 -10.04 -20.51
N GLY A 487 22.82 -9.02 -20.44
CA GLY A 487 23.24 -7.63 -20.63
C GLY A 487 24.27 -7.17 -19.60
N LEU A 488 24.03 -7.46 -18.31
CA LEU A 488 24.97 -7.14 -17.23
C LEU A 488 26.30 -7.89 -17.40
N CYS A 489 26.26 -9.16 -17.77
CA CYS A 489 27.45 -9.98 -18.08
C CYS A 489 28.23 -9.41 -19.29
N LEU A 490 27.55 -8.93 -20.32
CA LEU A 490 28.18 -8.29 -21.47
C LEU A 490 28.89 -6.98 -21.08
N LEU A 491 28.33 -6.19 -20.18
CA LEU A 491 29.02 -5.01 -19.64
C LEU A 491 30.30 -5.39 -18.90
N PHE A 492 30.25 -6.45 -18.09
CA PHE A 492 31.41 -6.98 -17.37
C PHE A 492 32.51 -7.47 -18.33
N ARG A 493 32.15 -8.36 -19.24
CA ARG A 493 33.11 -8.95 -20.21
C ARG A 493 33.78 -7.90 -21.13
N ARG A 494 33.06 -6.80 -21.45
CA ARG A 494 33.62 -5.73 -22.28
C ARG A 494 34.44 -4.70 -21.49
N GLY A 495 34.67 -4.92 -20.20
CA GLY A 495 35.46 -4.04 -19.35
C GLY A 495 34.86 -2.63 -19.15
N ARG A 496 33.55 -2.48 -19.28
CA ARG A 496 32.84 -1.19 -19.13
C ARG A 496 32.70 -0.81 -17.67
N ARG A 497 33.80 -0.81 -16.92
CA ARG A 497 33.86 -0.65 -15.45
C ARG A 497 33.07 0.54 -14.93
N ARG A 498 33.10 1.69 -15.62
CA ARG A 498 32.33 2.89 -15.19
C ARG A 498 30.82 2.65 -15.16
N LEU A 499 30.29 2.01 -16.20
CA LEU A 499 28.87 1.71 -16.29
C LEU A 499 28.48 0.60 -15.30
N LEU A 500 29.34 -0.39 -15.09
CA LEU A 500 29.14 -1.43 -14.08
C LEU A 500 29.04 -0.85 -12.67
N VAL A 501 29.89 0.14 -12.32
CA VAL A 501 29.80 0.83 -11.02
C VAL A 501 28.48 1.57 -10.90
N VAL A 502 28.05 2.31 -11.93
CA VAL A 502 26.74 3.01 -11.93
C VAL A 502 25.61 2.02 -11.70
N VAL A 503 25.56 0.92 -12.47
CA VAL A 503 24.49 -0.08 -12.37
C VAL A 503 24.56 -0.84 -11.04
N GLY A 504 25.76 -1.23 -10.60
CA GLY A 504 25.97 -1.94 -9.33
C GLY A 504 25.51 -1.13 -8.14
N LEU A 505 25.84 0.17 -8.08
CA LEU A 505 25.37 1.07 -7.03
C LEU A 505 23.85 1.34 -7.13
N TRP A 506 23.31 1.41 -8.34
CA TRP A 506 21.87 1.51 -8.53
C TRP A 506 21.14 0.28 -7.97
N LEU A 507 21.59 -0.93 -8.33
CA LEU A 507 21.07 -2.18 -7.79
C LEU A 507 21.19 -2.24 -6.27
N LEU A 508 22.35 -1.86 -5.71
CA LEU A 508 22.60 -1.88 -4.27
C LEU A 508 21.68 -0.93 -3.51
N LEU A 509 21.57 0.32 -3.95
CA LEU A 509 20.81 1.36 -3.24
C LEU A 509 19.29 1.13 -3.34
N CYS A 510 18.80 0.79 -4.54
CA CYS A 510 17.37 0.58 -4.77
C CYS A 510 16.88 -0.84 -4.44
N GLY A 511 17.76 -1.75 -4.07
CA GLY A 511 17.48 -3.12 -3.65
C GLY A 511 17.85 -3.36 -2.17
N PRO A 512 19.01 -3.97 -1.88
CA PRO A 512 19.38 -4.36 -0.51
C PRO A 512 19.41 -3.21 0.50
N ALA A 513 19.92 -2.04 0.11
CA ALA A 513 19.97 -0.88 1.01
C ALA A 513 18.55 -0.34 1.33
N LEU A 514 17.64 -0.37 0.35
CA LEU A 514 16.24 -0.04 0.57
C LEU A 514 15.56 -1.08 1.47
N ALA A 515 15.76 -2.37 1.23
CA ALA A 515 15.22 -3.45 2.07
C ALA A 515 15.72 -3.32 3.53
N PHE A 516 17.00 -2.99 3.71
CA PHE A 516 17.58 -2.68 5.02
C PHE A 516 16.88 -1.52 5.71
N TYR A 517 16.67 -0.42 4.99
CA TYR A 517 16.06 0.80 5.54
C TYR A 517 14.59 0.62 5.90
N VAL A 518 13.82 -0.04 5.04
CA VAL A 518 12.37 -0.25 5.26
C VAL A 518 12.11 -1.22 6.42
N ASN A 519 13.02 -2.17 6.67
CA ASN A 519 12.91 -3.18 7.74
C ASN A 519 11.53 -3.86 7.76
N MET A 520 11.13 -4.45 6.63
CA MET A 520 9.80 -5.04 6.44
C MET A 520 9.52 -6.18 7.42
N PRO A 521 8.44 -6.11 8.22
CA PRO A 521 8.00 -7.19 9.08
C PRO A 521 7.29 -8.30 8.28
N PRO A 522 7.03 -9.47 8.89
CA PRO A 522 6.15 -10.48 8.30
C PRO A 522 4.68 -10.00 8.31
N PHE A 523 3.87 -10.62 7.45
CA PHE A 523 2.41 -10.39 7.37
C PHE A 523 2.00 -8.93 7.12
N GLU A 524 2.71 -8.28 6.21
CA GLU A 524 2.24 -6.98 5.71
C GLU A 524 0.85 -7.14 5.05
N PRO A 525 -0.07 -6.23 5.29
CA PRO A 525 -1.43 -6.33 4.77
C PRO A 525 -1.52 -6.17 3.24
N ARG A 526 -0.43 -5.74 2.60
CA ARG A 526 -0.26 -5.55 1.17
C ARG A 526 1.16 -5.93 0.77
N GLU A 527 1.31 -6.55 -0.40
CA GLU A 527 2.63 -6.75 -1.00
C GLU A 527 3.32 -5.41 -1.29
N ARG A 528 4.61 -5.33 -0.93
CA ARG A 528 5.38 -4.07 -1.02
C ARG A 528 6.29 -3.99 -2.24
N ASP A 529 5.93 -4.67 -3.31
CA ASP A 529 6.68 -4.72 -4.56
C ASP A 529 6.84 -3.36 -5.25
N TYR A 530 5.92 -2.45 -5.02
CA TYR A 530 5.92 -1.09 -5.54
C TYR A 530 7.06 -0.20 -5.02
N ILE A 531 7.68 -0.50 -3.89
CA ILE A 531 8.84 0.28 -3.40
C ILE A 531 10.10 0.00 -4.24
N PHE A 532 10.15 -1.12 -4.96
CA PHE A 532 11.29 -1.54 -5.75
C PHE A 532 11.22 -1.10 -7.24
N LEU A 533 10.30 -0.20 -7.61
CA LEU A 533 10.20 0.33 -8.97
C LEU A 533 11.54 0.82 -9.55
N PRO A 534 12.37 1.57 -8.78
CA PRO A 534 13.70 1.96 -9.29
C PRO A 534 14.66 0.79 -9.46
N LEU A 535 14.53 -0.29 -8.66
CA LEU A 535 15.34 -1.51 -8.81
C LEU A 535 15.05 -2.20 -10.14
N TYR A 536 13.77 -2.35 -10.50
CA TYR A 536 13.37 -2.96 -11.77
C TYR A 536 13.93 -2.22 -12.98
N ALA A 537 14.10 -0.90 -12.89
CA ALA A 537 14.69 -0.10 -13.95
C ALA A 537 16.18 -0.46 -14.22
N ALA A 538 16.92 -0.86 -13.19
CA ALA A 538 18.30 -1.33 -13.36
C ALA A 538 18.36 -2.68 -14.11
N PHE A 539 17.40 -3.58 -13.88
CA PHE A 539 17.27 -4.82 -14.67
C PHE A 539 16.86 -4.50 -16.11
N CYS A 540 15.92 -3.58 -16.32
CA CYS A 540 15.51 -3.15 -17.67
C CYS A 540 16.65 -2.46 -18.44
N LEU A 541 17.58 -1.77 -17.76
CA LEU A 541 18.81 -1.29 -18.38
C LEU A 541 19.64 -2.49 -18.89
N GLY A 542 19.73 -3.59 -18.14
CA GLY A 542 20.36 -4.84 -18.60
C GLY A 542 19.71 -5.40 -19.88
N ILE A 543 18.36 -5.40 -19.95
CA ILE A 543 17.62 -5.75 -21.18
C ILE A 543 18.04 -4.84 -22.33
N GLY A 544 18.11 -3.52 -22.11
CA GLY A 544 18.56 -2.56 -23.11
C GLY A 544 19.98 -2.83 -23.61
N VAL A 545 20.89 -3.27 -22.73
CA VAL A 545 22.26 -3.70 -23.10
C VAL A 545 22.23 -4.91 -24.04
N SER A 546 21.43 -5.93 -23.72
CA SER A 546 21.29 -7.14 -24.53
C SER A 546 20.72 -6.80 -25.91
N VAL A 547 19.67 -5.99 -25.96
CA VAL A 547 19.08 -5.52 -27.22
C VAL A 547 20.09 -4.70 -28.03
N CYS A 548 20.86 -3.80 -27.37
CA CYS A 548 21.91 -3.04 -28.04
C CYS A 548 22.96 -3.97 -28.68
N ALA A 549 23.43 -4.98 -27.95
CA ALA A 549 24.42 -5.91 -28.43
C ALA A 549 23.90 -6.78 -29.60
N LEU A 550 22.67 -7.26 -29.50
CA LEU A 550 22.02 -8.07 -30.54
C LEU A 550 21.76 -7.24 -31.81
N CYS A 551 21.14 -6.07 -31.65
CA CYS A 551 20.89 -5.18 -32.79
C CYS A 551 22.17 -4.72 -33.48
N HIS A 552 23.25 -4.46 -32.71
CA HIS A 552 24.54 -4.11 -33.28
C HIS A 552 25.14 -5.24 -34.11
N ARG A 553 24.98 -6.50 -33.70
CA ARG A 553 25.37 -7.67 -34.49
C ARG A 553 24.51 -7.83 -35.75
N LEU A 554 23.20 -7.66 -35.62
CA LEU A 554 22.28 -7.73 -36.76
C LEU A 554 22.63 -6.70 -37.85
N MET A 555 23.03 -5.48 -37.46
CA MET A 555 23.48 -4.45 -38.39
C MET A 555 24.74 -4.80 -39.17
N SER A 556 25.48 -5.83 -38.73
CA SER A 556 26.67 -6.36 -39.44
C SER A 556 26.32 -7.47 -40.42
N CYS A 557 25.10 -7.99 -40.44
CA CYS A 557 24.64 -9.02 -41.34
C CYS A 557 24.43 -8.44 -42.75
N ARG A 558 24.67 -9.24 -43.79
CA ARG A 558 24.47 -8.85 -45.19
C ARG A 558 22.99 -9.02 -45.60
N VAL A 559 22.14 -8.12 -45.17
CA VAL A 559 20.69 -8.11 -45.54
C VAL A 559 20.31 -6.73 -46.07
N ALA A 560 19.17 -6.62 -46.75
CA ALA A 560 18.67 -5.35 -47.29
C ALA A 560 18.48 -4.30 -46.16
N PRO A 561 18.77 -3.03 -46.39
CA PRO A 561 18.71 -1.97 -45.39
C PRO A 561 17.35 -1.84 -44.68
N TRP A 562 16.25 -2.05 -45.38
CA TRP A 562 14.90 -2.02 -44.79
C TRP A 562 14.68 -3.20 -43.80
N LEU A 563 15.27 -4.37 -44.10
CA LEU A 563 15.18 -5.55 -43.25
C LEU A 563 15.96 -5.37 -41.93
N HIS A 564 17.10 -4.63 -41.93
CA HIS A 564 17.78 -4.23 -40.71
C HIS A 564 16.85 -3.42 -39.80
N GLY A 565 16.11 -2.44 -40.36
CA GLY A 565 15.18 -1.65 -39.59
C GLY A 565 14.07 -2.49 -38.94
N LEU A 566 13.49 -3.41 -39.74
CA LEU A 566 12.46 -4.34 -39.26
C LEU A 566 12.97 -5.25 -38.15
N LEU A 567 14.14 -5.87 -38.35
CA LEU A 567 14.76 -6.77 -37.35
C LEU A 567 15.07 -6.02 -36.04
N VAL A 568 15.62 -4.83 -36.14
CA VAL A 568 15.91 -3.99 -34.95
C VAL A 568 14.63 -3.65 -34.20
N CYS A 569 13.55 -3.29 -34.89
CA CYS A 569 12.24 -3.04 -34.27
C CYS A 569 11.66 -4.31 -33.65
N ALA A 570 11.72 -5.44 -34.34
CA ALA A 570 11.23 -6.72 -33.82
C ALA A 570 11.97 -7.15 -32.55
N VAL A 571 13.31 -7.06 -32.51
CA VAL A 571 14.11 -7.36 -31.32
C VAL A 571 13.78 -6.38 -30.18
N ALA A 572 13.65 -5.08 -30.47
CA ALA A 572 13.34 -4.10 -29.43
C ALA A 572 11.94 -4.29 -28.83
N ALA A 573 10.98 -4.75 -29.63
CA ALA A 573 9.60 -4.93 -29.20
C ALA A 573 9.33 -6.31 -28.57
N SER A 574 10.18 -7.34 -28.81
CA SER A 574 9.89 -8.74 -28.46
C SER A 574 9.57 -8.95 -26.98
N LEU A 575 10.43 -8.49 -26.08
CA LEU A 575 10.22 -8.64 -24.63
C LEU A 575 9.10 -7.75 -24.10
N PRO A 576 9.03 -6.44 -24.43
CA PRO A 576 7.90 -5.62 -24.03
C PRO A 576 6.55 -6.19 -24.47
N VAL A 577 6.42 -6.73 -25.68
CA VAL A 577 5.19 -7.32 -26.19
C VAL A 577 4.85 -8.61 -25.41
N LEU A 578 5.83 -9.48 -25.16
CA LEU A 578 5.64 -10.67 -24.35
C LEU A 578 5.12 -10.29 -22.94
N MET A 579 5.80 -9.37 -22.27
CA MET A 579 5.42 -8.92 -20.91
C MET A 579 4.04 -8.26 -20.93
N CYS A 580 3.74 -7.42 -21.91
CA CYS A 580 2.45 -6.78 -22.06
C CYS A 580 1.33 -7.80 -22.26
N ARG A 581 1.50 -8.77 -23.17
CA ARG A 581 0.50 -9.80 -23.44
C ARG A 581 0.23 -10.69 -22.23
N GLN A 582 1.28 -11.14 -21.55
CA GLN A 582 1.14 -12.02 -20.38
C GLN A 582 0.63 -11.29 -19.14
N GLY A 583 1.00 -10.01 -18.97
CA GLY A 583 0.60 -9.20 -17.82
C GLY A 583 -0.77 -8.51 -17.96
N TRP A 584 -1.40 -8.54 -19.17
CA TRP A 584 -2.62 -7.76 -19.45
C TRP A 584 -3.74 -8.08 -18.47
N ALA A 585 -4.15 -9.35 -18.38
CA ALA A 585 -5.25 -9.78 -17.52
C ALA A 585 -4.99 -9.49 -16.03
N ALA A 586 -3.72 -9.60 -15.60
CA ALA A 586 -3.32 -9.31 -14.22
C ALA A 586 -3.33 -7.81 -13.88
N SER A 587 -3.20 -6.94 -14.90
CA SER A 587 -3.04 -5.49 -14.70
C SER A 587 -4.26 -4.68 -15.14
N ASP A 588 -5.20 -5.28 -15.86
CA ASP A 588 -6.40 -4.59 -16.36
C ASP A 588 -7.35 -4.25 -15.20
N ARG A 589 -7.62 -2.96 -15.05
CA ARG A 589 -8.56 -2.40 -14.07
C ARG A 589 -9.68 -1.59 -14.72
N SER A 590 -9.83 -1.69 -16.06
CA SER A 590 -10.80 -0.90 -16.84
C SER A 590 -12.27 -1.19 -16.47
N GLY A 591 -12.54 -2.38 -15.90
CA GLY A 591 -13.86 -2.74 -15.36
C GLY A 591 -14.24 -2.01 -14.06
N GLY A 592 -13.36 -1.22 -13.49
CA GLY A 592 -13.58 -0.54 -12.22
C GLY A 592 -13.04 -1.31 -11.02
N SER A 593 -13.38 -0.83 -9.83
CA SER A 593 -13.00 -1.43 -8.55
C SER A 593 -14.23 -1.75 -7.70
N VAL A 594 -14.09 -2.77 -6.88
CA VAL A 594 -15.10 -3.13 -5.87
C VAL A 594 -15.24 -2.03 -4.80
N ALA A 595 -14.18 -1.22 -4.58
CA ALA A 595 -14.11 -0.26 -3.48
C ALA A 595 -15.24 0.77 -3.49
N GLU A 596 -15.53 1.39 -4.66
CA GLU A 596 -16.61 2.38 -4.78
C GLU A 596 -17.99 1.73 -4.56
N GLY A 597 -18.28 0.63 -5.28
CA GLY A 597 -19.56 -0.05 -5.14
C GLY A 597 -19.81 -0.58 -3.73
N MET A 598 -18.77 -1.03 -3.06
CA MET A 598 -18.82 -1.47 -1.68
C MET A 598 -19.07 -0.30 -0.72
N ALA A 599 -18.34 0.82 -0.87
CA ALA A 599 -18.52 2.00 -0.01
C ALA A 599 -19.95 2.54 -0.11
N VAL A 600 -20.48 2.69 -1.32
CA VAL A 600 -21.86 3.10 -1.57
C VAL A 600 -22.86 2.10 -0.95
N SER A 601 -22.60 0.80 -1.10
CA SER A 601 -23.47 -0.25 -0.54
C SER A 601 -23.49 -0.21 0.99
N LEU A 602 -22.32 -0.09 1.63
CA LEU A 602 -22.20 -0.03 3.09
C LEU A 602 -22.93 1.21 3.66
N LEU A 603 -22.72 2.38 3.07
CA LEU A 603 -23.40 3.60 3.47
C LEU A 603 -24.93 3.50 3.28
N ASN A 604 -25.39 2.89 2.19
CA ASN A 604 -26.82 2.65 1.95
C ASN A 604 -27.46 1.70 2.97
N LEU A 605 -26.69 0.77 3.53
CA LEU A 605 -27.16 -0.14 4.58
C LEU A 605 -27.23 0.54 5.94
N CYS A 606 -26.51 1.64 6.15
CA CYS A 606 -26.60 2.39 7.40
C CYS A 606 -27.93 3.16 7.51
N PRO A 607 -28.59 3.16 8.67
CA PRO A 607 -29.74 4.02 8.95
C PRO A 607 -29.40 5.52 8.79
N PRO A 608 -30.40 6.41 8.67
CA PRO A 608 -30.15 7.84 8.70
C PRO A 608 -29.44 8.27 9.99
N ASP A 609 -28.52 9.23 9.88
CA ASP A 609 -27.71 9.76 10.99
C ASP A 609 -26.93 8.70 11.79
N ALA A 610 -26.69 7.53 11.23
CA ALA A 610 -25.93 6.47 11.91
C ALA A 610 -24.46 6.86 12.14
N ILE A 611 -23.86 6.20 13.11
CA ILE A 611 -22.40 6.18 13.30
C ILE A 611 -21.91 4.82 12.81
N VAL A 612 -20.98 4.81 11.85
CA VAL A 612 -20.39 3.56 11.33
C VAL A 612 -18.94 3.43 11.78
N ILE A 613 -18.66 2.34 12.49
CA ILE A 613 -17.34 2.00 12.99
C ILE A 613 -16.62 1.12 11.95
N THR A 614 -15.46 1.58 11.50
CA THR A 614 -14.59 0.90 10.52
C THR A 614 -13.31 0.42 11.18
N GLY A 615 -12.66 -0.62 10.62
CA GLY A 615 -11.47 -1.21 11.21
C GLY A 615 -10.15 -0.60 10.73
N GLY A 616 -10.04 -0.29 9.45
CA GLY A 616 -8.78 0.17 8.84
C GLY A 616 -8.99 0.99 7.58
N ASP A 617 -7.89 1.27 6.87
CA ASP A 617 -7.84 2.18 5.73
C ASP A 617 -8.74 1.71 4.57
N ASN A 618 -8.70 0.42 4.26
CA ASN A 618 -9.53 -0.18 3.20
C ASN A 618 -11.04 -0.13 3.48
N ASP A 619 -11.44 0.03 4.73
CA ASP A 619 -12.83 0.23 5.12
C ASP A 619 -13.18 1.72 5.16
N THR A 620 -12.25 2.57 5.54
CA THR A 620 -12.47 3.99 5.83
C THR A 620 -12.32 4.87 4.58
N TYR A 621 -11.23 4.74 3.84
CA TYR A 621 -10.92 5.65 2.72
C TYR A 621 -11.94 5.59 1.57
N PRO A 622 -12.48 4.41 1.18
CA PRO A 622 -13.57 4.38 0.21
C PRO A 622 -14.86 5.06 0.70
N LEU A 623 -15.16 4.99 2.02
CA LEU A 623 -16.31 5.68 2.60
C LEU A 623 -16.10 7.21 2.61
N TRP A 624 -14.89 7.68 2.97
CA TRP A 624 -14.56 9.11 2.86
C TRP A 624 -14.67 9.60 1.43
N TYR A 625 -14.18 8.83 0.45
CA TYR A 625 -14.35 9.15 -0.96
C TYR A 625 -15.83 9.25 -1.35
N ALA A 626 -16.64 8.26 -0.99
CA ALA A 626 -18.07 8.27 -1.29
C ALA A 626 -18.76 9.50 -0.68
N GLN A 627 -18.40 9.91 0.53
CA GLN A 627 -18.98 11.07 1.19
C GLN A 627 -18.45 12.41 0.66
N GLN A 628 -17.12 12.55 0.53
CA GLN A 628 -16.51 13.85 0.23
C GLN A 628 -16.52 14.16 -1.27
N VAL A 629 -16.33 13.15 -2.11
CA VAL A 629 -16.24 13.32 -3.56
C VAL A 629 -17.59 13.08 -4.25
N LEU A 630 -18.22 11.91 -3.98
CA LEU A 630 -19.53 11.60 -4.59
C LEU A 630 -20.70 12.30 -3.89
N GLY A 631 -20.51 12.87 -2.70
CA GLY A 631 -21.56 13.51 -1.91
C GLY A 631 -22.59 12.56 -1.34
N HIS A 632 -22.26 11.26 -1.23
CA HIS A 632 -23.19 10.21 -0.88
C HIS A 632 -23.27 9.99 0.63
N ARG A 633 -24.48 9.98 1.19
CA ARG A 633 -24.76 9.71 2.61
C ARG A 633 -23.83 10.46 3.58
N ARG A 634 -23.71 11.76 3.43
CA ARG A 634 -22.95 12.64 4.33
C ARG A 634 -23.54 12.75 5.74
N ASP A 635 -24.79 12.31 5.93
CA ASP A 635 -25.46 12.18 7.21
C ASP A 635 -24.84 11.10 8.12
N VAL A 636 -24.20 10.08 7.55
CA VAL A 636 -23.57 8.98 8.30
C VAL A 636 -22.19 9.40 8.78
N ARG A 637 -21.94 9.29 10.11
CA ARG A 637 -20.61 9.58 10.67
C ARG A 637 -19.70 8.36 10.60
N VAL A 638 -18.60 8.47 9.84
CA VAL A 638 -17.58 7.41 9.74
C VAL A 638 -16.54 7.59 10.84
N VAL A 639 -16.34 6.56 11.65
CA VAL A 639 -15.36 6.50 12.73
C VAL A 639 -14.41 5.34 12.49
N ASN A 640 -13.13 5.64 12.36
CA ASN A 640 -12.10 4.59 12.27
C ASN A 640 -11.65 4.20 13.67
N TYR A 641 -11.92 2.94 14.06
CA TYR A 641 -11.57 2.41 15.38
C TYR A 641 -10.06 2.49 15.66
N GLY A 642 -9.22 2.11 14.70
CA GLY A 642 -7.76 2.15 14.86
C GLY A 642 -7.20 3.57 15.08
N LEU A 643 -7.96 4.62 14.73
CA LEU A 643 -7.57 6.01 14.90
C LEU A 643 -8.15 6.66 16.17
N LEU A 644 -8.96 5.96 16.97
CA LEU A 644 -9.54 6.50 18.19
C LEU A 644 -8.52 6.76 19.30
N SER A 645 -7.30 6.22 19.19
CA SER A 645 -6.19 6.59 20.06
C SER A 645 -5.48 7.90 19.65
N ALA A 646 -5.78 8.42 18.45
CA ALA A 646 -5.14 9.61 17.91
C ALA A 646 -5.94 10.89 18.23
N ASP A 647 -5.29 11.86 18.86
CA ASP A 647 -5.86 13.14 19.30
C ASP A 647 -6.57 13.90 18.15
N TRP A 648 -5.93 13.95 16.99
CA TRP A 648 -6.46 14.62 15.80
C TRP A 648 -7.78 14.01 15.30
N HIS A 649 -7.91 12.67 15.39
CA HIS A 649 -9.12 11.98 14.94
C HIS A 649 -10.27 12.24 15.90
N VAL A 650 -10.04 12.10 17.21
CA VAL A 650 -11.03 12.42 18.25
C VAL A 650 -11.45 13.88 18.14
N ALA A 651 -10.49 14.81 18.02
CA ALA A 651 -10.80 16.24 17.84
C ALA A 651 -11.63 16.49 16.56
N SER A 652 -11.41 15.73 15.50
CA SER A 652 -12.22 15.83 14.28
C SER A 652 -13.65 15.34 14.47
N LEU A 653 -13.86 14.34 15.33
CA LEU A 653 -15.19 13.80 15.64
C LEU A 653 -16.04 14.76 16.51
N LEU A 654 -15.37 15.54 17.37
CA LEU A 654 -16.00 16.58 18.22
C LEU A 654 -16.44 17.82 17.43
N ARG A 655 -15.99 17.98 16.18
CA ARG A 655 -16.37 19.08 15.30
C ARG A 655 -17.55 18.67 14.39
N PRO A 656 -18.42 19.63 14.00
CA PRO A 656 -19.45 19.33 13.03
C PRO A 656 -18.83 18.92 11.69
N GLY A 657 -19.36 17.86 11.09
CA GLY A 657 -19.05 17.49 9.72
C GLY A 657 -19.76 18.40 8.70
N ARG A 658 -19.67 18.09 7.41
CA ARG A 658 -20.32 18.88 6.35
C ARG A 658 -21.84 18.79 6.36
N ALA A 659 -22.41 17.69 6.84
CA ALA A 659 -23.84 17.44 6.88
C ALA A 659 -24.29 16.62 8.09
N ASP A 660 -23.42 16.39 9.05
CA ASP A 660 -23.67 15.66 10.29
C ASP A 660 -23.31 16.48 11.53
N ALA A 661 -23.99 16.19 12.63
CA ALA A 661 -23.71 16.80 13.91
C ALA A 661 -22.39 16.27 14.51
N PRO A 662 -21.70 17.06 15.34
CA PRO A 662 -20.57 16.59 16.11
C PRO A 662 -20.95 15.39 16.97
N LEU A 663 -20.04 14.48 17.24
CA LEU A 663 -20.27 13.42 18.21
C LEU A 663 -20.17 13.98 19.62
N ALA A 664 -21.10 13.58 20.48
CA ALA A 664 -20.94 13.78 21.90
C ALA A 664 -19.94 12.78 22.46
N MET A 665 -19.00 13.25 23.25
CA MET A 665 -17.97 12.41 23.90
C MET A 665 -17.65 13.01 25.26
N ARG A 666 -17.78 12.23 26.32
CA ARG A 666 -17.47 12.67 27.68
C ARG A 666 -15.95 12.72 27.91
N PHE A 667 -15.26 11.69 27.43
CA PHE A 667 -13.81 11.53 27.60
C PHE A 667 -12.99 12.00 26.39
N GLY A 668 -13.65 12.54 25.36
CA GLY A 668 -12.97 12.98 24.15
C GLY A 668 -11.90 14.06 24.38
N HIS A 669 -12.09 14.93 25.42
CA HIS A 669 -11.10 15.93 25.81
C HIS A 669 -9.81 15.31 26.37
N LEU A 670 -9.88 14.11 26.99
CA LEU A 670 -8.69 13.43 27.53
C LEU A 670 -7.75 12.99 26.43
N THR A 671 -8.29 12.52 25.30
CA THR A 671 -7.48 12.15 24.14
C THR A 671 -7.07 13.37 23.33
N ALA A 672 -7.94 14.39 23.20
CA ALA A 672 -7.67 15.56 22.36
C ALA A 672 -6.73 16.59 23.04
N GLU A 673 -6.73 16.70 24.36
CA GLU A 673 -5.99 17.70 25.13
C GLU A 673 -4.98 17.10 26.11
N ARG A 674 -5.15 15.85 26.51
CA ARG A 674 -4.32 15.11 27.47
C ARG A 674 -4.02 13.72 26.94
N HIS A 675 -2.99 13.07 27.48
CA HIS A 675 -2.68 11.71 27.10
C HIS A 675 -3.54 10.72 27.90
N LEU A 676 -4.50 10.07 27.22
CA LEU A 676 -5.31 9.00 27.79
C LEU A 676 -4.62 7.65 27.62
N SER A 677 -4.22 7.01 28.70
CA SER A 677 -3.61 5.68 28.68
C SER A 677 -4.64 4.56 28.47
N GLY A 678 -5.80 4.64 29.09
CA GLY A 678 -6.86 3.66 28.97
C GLY A 678 -7.80 3.57 30.16
N LEU A 679 -8.62 2.49 30.19
CA LEU A 679 -9.59 2.18 31.23
C LEU A 679 -9.20 0.88 31.96
N TYR A 680 -8.97 0.97 33.25
CA TYR A 680 -8.83 -0.18 34.14
C TYR A 680 -10.20 -0.62 34.67
N ILE A 681 -10.54 -1.89 34.48
CA ILE A 681 -11.76 -2.52 34.98
C ILE A 681 -11.37 -3.40 36.16
N SER A 682 -11.86 -3.09 37.34
CA SER A 682 -11.56 -3.86 38.56
C SER A 682 -12.68 -4.87 38.86
N PRO A 683 -12.42 -6.19 38.85
CA PRO A 683 -13.42 -7.21 39.19
C PRO A 683 -13.78 -7.23 40.68
N ASN A 684 -13.03 -6.51 41.52
CA ASN A 684 -13.23 -6.51 43.01
C ASN A 684 -14.29 -5.50 43.52
N GLY A 685 -15.09 -4.94 42.60
CA GLY A 685 -16.14 -3.97 42.94
C GLY A 685 -17.55 -4.52 42.80
N ARG A 686 -18.49 -3.67 42.41
CA ARG A 686 -19.83 -4.05 42.00
C ARG A 686 -19.81 -4.80 40.69
N ASP A 687 -20.66 -5.80 40.53
CA ASP A 687 -20.66 -6.67 39.34
C ASP A 687 -20.94 -5.92 38.02
N THR A 688 -21.75 -4.83 38.05
CA THR A 688 -22.13 -4.03 36.90
C THR A 688 -22.23 -2.56 37.26
N LEU A 689 -21.50 -1.70 36.57
CA LEU A 689 -21.57 -0.23 36.71
C LEU A 689 -21.77 0.41 35.34
N SER A 690 -22.32 1.61 35.39
CA SER A 690 -22.46 2.43 34.18
C SER A 690 -21.11 3.03 33.77
N LEU A 691 -20.92 3.25 32.46
CA LEU A 691 -19.78 4.01 31.96
C LEU A 691 -19.74 5.45 32.56
N SER A 692 -20.87 5.98 33.01
CA SER A 692 -20.95 7.25 33.75
C SER A 692 -20.21 7.23 35.09
N ASP A 693 -19.98 6.07 35.68
CA ASP A 693 -19.31 5.89 36.98
C ASP A 693 -17.80 5.80 36.90
N VAL A 694 -17.23 5.88 35.65
CA VAL A 694 -15.78 5.89 35.39
C VAL A 694 -15.16 7.12 36.08
N ARG A 695 -14.07 6.89 36.79
CA ARG A 695 -13.26 7.91 37.49
C ARG A 695 -11.96 8.15 36.76
N GLU A 696 -11.58 9.41 36.65
CA GLU A 696 -10.27 9.82 36.09
C GLU A 696 -9.24 9.87 37.21
N ILE A 697 -8.07 9.28 36.95
CA ILE A 697 -6.92 9.29 37.85
C ILE A 697 -5.75 9.85 37.09
N SER A 698 -5.24 11.00 37.49
CA SER A 698 -4.02 11.58 36.92
C SER A 698 -2.79 10.89 37.52
N THR A 699 -1.87 10.45 36.69
CA THR A 699 -0.59 9.87 37.11
C THR A 699 0.45 10.96 37.35
N GLU A 700 1.56 10.62 38.07
CA GLU A 700 2.66 11.56 38.30
C GLU A 700 3.33 12.04 36.99
N GLY A 701 3.19 11.28 35.88
CA GLY A 701 3.69 11.64 34.55
C GLY A 701 2.75 12.54 33.72
N GLY A 702 1.57 12.89 34.25
CA GLY A 702 0.59 13.72 33.54
C GLY A 702 -0.40 12.94 32.68
N ASP A 703 -0.21 11.63 32.51
CA ASP A 703 -1.18 10.76 31.84
C ASP A 703 -2.45 10.60 32.67
N VAL A 704 -3.56 10.36 32.00
CA VAL A 704 -4.85 10.08 32.62
C VAL A 704 -5.19 8.60 32.45
N VAL A 705 -5.44 7.93 33.57
CA VAL A 705 -5.97 6.57 33.61
C VAL A 705 -7.42 6.64 34.12
N CYS A 706 -8.31 6.03 33.39
CA CYS A 706 -9.68 5.85 33.83
C CYS A 706 -9.82 4.56 34.63
N CYS A 707 -10.66 4.54 35.66
CA CYS A 707 -10.90 3.36 36.47
C CYS A 707 -12.40 3.15 36.68
N LEU A 708 -12.84 1.92 36.51
CA LEU A 708 -14.20 1.46 36.79
C LEU A 708 -14.14 0.23 37.71
N PRO A 709 -14.57 0.31 38.97
CA PRO A 709 -14.51 -0.82 39.90
C PRO A 709 -15.67 -1.81 39.66
N ALA A 710 -15.72 -2.40 38.48
CA ALA A 710 -16.74 -3.35 38.04
C ALA A 710 -16.19 -4.35 37.05
N ALA A 711 -16.77 -5.55 36.95
CA ALA A 711 -16.45 -6.57 35.97
C ALA A 711 -17.26 -6.38 34.66
N ASN A 712 -18.41 -5.77 34.76
CA ASN A 712 -19.32 -5.53 33.63
C ASN A 712 -19.60 -4.03 33.47
N VAL A 713 -19.69 -3.59 32.22
CA VAL A 713 -19.95 -2.19 31.88
C VAL A 713 -21.32 -2.06 31.24
N GLN A 714 -22.18 -1.26 31.85
CA GLN A 714 -23.49 -0.92 31.29
C GLN A 714 -23.37 0.31 30.41
N ILE A 715 -23.80 0.19 29.16
CA ILE A 715 -23.78 1.25 28.17
C ILE A 715 -25.20 1.59 27.79
N PRO A 716 -25.62 2.87 27.97
CA PRO A 716 -26.97 3.32 27.59
C PRO A 716 -27.11 3.33 26.06
N LEU A 717 -28.27 2.91 25.58
CA LEU A 717 -28.78 3.09 24.22
C LEU A 717 -30.12 3.85 24.34
N ALA A 718 -30.71 4.34 23.24
CA ALA A 718 -31.89 5.24 23.23
C ALA A 718 -32.94 4.90 24.29
N ASP A 719 -33.55 3.72 24.24
CA ASP A 719 -34.64 3.31 25.14
C ASP A 719 -34.25 2.12 26.05
N THR A 720 -32.98 1.76 26.11
CA THR A 720 -32.48 0.53 26.73
C THR A 720 -31.00 0.66 27.08
N SER A 721 -30.39 -0.41 27.58
CA SER A 721 -28.95 -0.50 27.80
C SER A 721 -28.45 -1.89 27.41
N VAL A 722 -27.18 -1.96 27.04
CA VAL A 722 -26.45 -3.21 26.84
C VAL A 722 -25.39 -3.34 27.90
N THR A 723 -25.18 -4.57 28.37
CA THR A 723 -24.13 -4.87 29.33
C THR A 723 -23.05 -5.66 28.62
N ILE A 724 -21.84 -5.14 28.58
CA ILE A 724 -20.65 -5.82 28.05
C ILE A 724 -19.84 -6.40 29.19
N SER A 725 -19.16 -7.51 28.92
CA SER A 725 -18.22 -8.16 29.85
C SER A 725 -16.91 -8.31 29.10
N PRO A 726 -16.02 -7.31 29.19
CA PRO A 726 -14.69 -7.42 28.59
C PRO A 726 -13.93 -8.62 29.16
N SER A 727 -13.15 -9.29 28.34
CA SER A 727 -12.35 -10.44 28.77
C SER A 727 -11.01 -10.06 29.39
N CYS A 728 -10.68 -8.76 29.42
CA CYS A 728 -9.44 -8.21 29.98
C CYS A 728 -9.73 -7.13 31.04
N GLU A 729 -8.82 -6.98 31.98
CA GLU A 729 -8.90 -5.95 33.03
C GLU A 729 -8.49 -4.56 32.56
N TRP A 730 -7.77 -4.48 31.44
CA TRP A 730 -7.31 -3.24 30.83
C TRP A 730 -7.86 -3.08 29.43
N LEU A 731 -8.52 -1.96 29.21
CA LEU A 731 -8.97 -1.48 27.90
C LEU A 731 -8.11 -0.27 27.52
N GLY A 732 -7.57 -0.25 26.31
CA GLY A 732 -6.80 0.91 25.83
C GLY A 732 -7.64 2.17 25.61
N GLY A 733 -6.99 3.27 25.28
CA GLY A 733 -7.68 4.54 25.00
C GLY A 733 -8.71 4.46 23.88
N GLN A 734 -8.43 3.67 22.84
CA GLN A 734 -9.34 3.47 21.69
C GLN A 734 -10.62 2.73 22.08
N GLU A 735 -10.55 1.73 22.96
CA GLU A 735 -11.70 1.00 23.48
C GLU A 735 -12.58 1.92 24.32
N LEU A 736 -11.98 2.70 25.23
CA LEU A 736 -12.71 3.66 26.02
C LEU A 736 -13.39 4.72 25.14
N MET A 737 -12.70 5.25 24.13
CA MET A 737 -13.29 6.21 23.20
C MET A 737 -14.46 5.61 22.40
N LEU A 738 -14.38 4.36 21.99
CA LEU A 738 -15.49 3.67 21.33
C LEU A 738 -16.69 3.55 22.26
N LEU A 739 -16.48 3.12 23.51
CA LEU A 739 -17.55 3.00 24.49
C LEU A 739 -18.18 4.35 24.83
N ASP A 740 -17.37 5.38 24.92
CA ASP A 740 -17.82 6.76 25.13
C ASP A 740 -18.69 7.26 23.96
N ILE A 741 -18.28 7.03 22.71
CA ILE A 741 -19.08 7.36 21.52
C ILE A 741 -20.45 6.67 21.58
N ILE A 742 -20.48 5.39 21.92
CA ILE A 742 -21.73 4.63 22.00
C ILE A 742 -22.63 5.19 23.12
N ALA A 743 -22.06 5.40 24.29
CA ALA A 743 -22.81 5.84 25.48
C ALA A 743 -23.33 7.30 25.38
N SER A 744 -22.53 8.18 24.76
CA SER A 744 -22.83 9.62 24.67
C SER A 744 -23.73 9.97 23.49
N ASN A 745 -24.00 9.03 22.57
CA ASN A 745 -24.89 9.27 21.41
C ASN A 745 -26.06 8.26 21.34
N PRO A 746 -26.86 8.10 22.40
CA PRO A 746 -27.88 7.05 22.47
C PRO A 746 -28.99 7.20 21.42
N GLY A 747 -29.21 8.39 20.87
CA GLY A 747 -30.19 8.63 19.81
C GLY A 747 -29.75 8.25 18.41
N ARG A 748 -28.47 7.93 18.22
CA ARG A 748 -27.92 7.53 16.90
C ARG A 748 -27.69 6.03 16.82
N LYS A 749 -28.05 5.43 15.69
CA LYS A 749 -27.77 4.00 15.46
C LYS A 749 -26.28 3.77 15.26
N ILE A 750 -25.73 2.81 15.98
CA ILE A 750 -24.34 2.38 15.84
C ILE A 750 -24.27 1.20 14.88
N CYS A 751 -23.50 1.36 13.85
CA CYS A 751 -23.20 0.33 12.86
C CYS A 751 -21.72 -0.08 12.97
N LEU A 752 -21.44 -1.37 12.93
CA LEU A 752 -20.08 -1.91 12.97
C LEU A 752 -19.81 -2.71 11.70
N LEU A 753 -18.65 -2.52 11.09
CA LEU A 753 -18.19 -3.44 10.07
C LEU A 753 -17.64 -4.71 10.73
N PRO A 754 -17.88 -5.90 10.18
CA PRO A 754 -17.37 -7.14 10.74
C PRO A 754 -15.85 -7.14 10.89
N GLY A 755 -15.36 -7.46 12.07
CA GLY A 755 -13.93 -7.44 12.40
C GLY A 755 -13.35 -6.05 12.67
N ALA A 756 -14.16 -5.00 12.70
CA ALA A 756 -13.67 -3.64 13.00
C ALA A 756 -13.26 -3.45 14.46
N VAL A 757 -13.82 -4.23 15.37
CA VAL A 757 -13.64 -4.09 16.81
C VAL A 757 -13.23 -5.44 17.40
N PRO A 758 -12.30 -5.48 18.38
CA PRO A 758 -11.87 -6.72 19.02
C PRO A 758 -13.00 -7.45 19.73
N GLU A 759 -12.97 -8.78 19.69
CA GLU A 759 -13.96 -9.64 20.37
C GLU A 759 -13.87 -9.52 21.90
N GLU A 760 -12.67 -9.25 22.42
CA GLU A 760 -12.36 -9.08 23.85
C GLU A 760 -13.20 -7.97 24.51
N LEU A 761 -13.69 -7.01 23.74
CA LEU A 761 -14.58 -5.94 24.25
C LEU A 761 -15.97 -6.46 24.62
N GLY A 762 -16.37 -7.66 24.15
CA GLY A 762 -17.65 -8.29 24.52
C GLY A 762 -18.88 -7.68 23.84
N LEU A 763 -18.71 -6.87 22.79
CA LEU A 763 -19.82 -6.30 22.01
C LEU A 763 -20.49 -7.31 21.07
N SER A 764 -19.81 -8.36 20.68
CA SER A 764 -20.23 -9.31 19.61
C SER A 764 -21.63 -9.90 19.84
N ARG A 765 -22.03 -10.17 21.10
CA ARG A 765 -23.34 -10.70 21.46
C ARG A 765 -24.50 -9.71 21.28
N TRP A 766 -24.22 -8.43 21.15
CA TRP A 766 -25.21 -7.38 20.98
C TRP A 766 -25.32 -6.91 19.52
N LEU A 767 -24.64 -7.58 18.61
CA LEU A 767 -24.64 -7.23 17.21
C LEU A 767 -25.78 -7.92 16.46
N PHE A 768 -26.66 -7.12 15.92
CA PHE A 768 -27.71 -7.56 15.03
C PHE A 768 -27.17 -7.59 13.59
N ASP A 769 -26.88 -8.77 13.07
CA ASP A 769 -26.24 -8.96 11.77
C ASP A 769 -27.17 -8.65 10.60
N VAL A 770 -26.82 -7.63 9.81
CA VAL A 770 -27.45 -7.23 8.55
C VAL A 770 -26.60 -7.63 7.33
N GLY A 771 -25.56 -8.41 7.55
CA GLY A 771 -24.64 -8.91 6.52
C GLY A 771 -23.29 -8.18 6.52
N PRO A 772 -23.00 -7.27 5.55
CA PRO A 772 -21.77 -6.51 5.55
C PRO A 772 -21.64 -5.49 6.67
N VAL A 773 -22.75 -5.19 7.34
CA VAL A 773 -22.84 -4.27 8.47
C VAL A 773 -23.61 -4.97 9.59
N ALA A 774 -23.21 -4.77 10.83
CA ALA A 774 -23.99 -5.17 12.00
C ALA A 774 -24.45 -3.93 12.78
N TYR A 775 -25.66 -3.96 13.33
CA TYR A 775 -26.19 -2.90 14.17
C TYR A 775 -26.02 -3.29 15.64
N LEU A 776 -25.59 -2.35 16.45
CA LEU A 776 -25.61 -2.52 17.90
C LEU A 776 -27.06 -2.35 18.40
N GLU A 777 -27.69 -3.46 18.78
CA GLU A 777 -29.06 -3.48 19.27
C GLU A 777 -29.20 -4.44 20.47
N PRO A 778 -30.08 -4.15 21.43
CA PRO A 778 -30.30 -5.01 22.60
C PRO A 778 -31.11 -6.28 22.24
N ARG A 779 -31.11 -6.68 20.99
CA ARG A 779 -31.77 -7.86 20.47
C ARG A 779 -30.71 -8.82 19.94
N LEU A 780 -30.66 -10.00 20.53
CA LEU A 780 -29.93 -11.11 19.94
C LEU A 780 -30.64 -11.53 18.65
N GLY A 781 -29.91 -11.58 17.54
CA GLY A 781 -30.47 -12.13 16.32
C GLY A 781 -29.85 -11.62 15.04
N ARG A 782 -30.47 -12.06 13.98
CA ARG A 782 -30.13 -11.70 12.60
C ARG A 782 -31.34 -11.02 11.97
N ALA A 783 -31.12 -10.12 11.04
CA ALA A 783 -32.20 -9.52 10.28
C ALA A 783 -33.04 -10.63 9.60
N GLU A 784 -34.36 -10.46 9.63
CA GLU A 784 -35.26 -11.30 8.87
C GLU A 784 -34.81 -11.33 7.40
N PRO A 785 -34.52 -12.51 6.82
CA PRO A 785 -33.87 -12.59 5.51
C PRO A 785 -34.66 -11.88 4.39
N MET A 786 -35.99 -11.89 4.44
CA MET A 786 -36.80 -11.20 3.42
C MET A 786 -36.77 -9.66 3.57
N ARG A 787 -36.64 -9.16 4.80
CA ARG A 787 -36.37 -7.73 5.02
C ARG A 787 -34.97 -7.38 4.54
N LEU A 788 -34.01 -8.23 4.82
CA LEU A 788 -32.65 -8.13 4.34
C LEU A 788 -32.61 -8.09 2.80
N TRP A 789 -33.33 -8.99 2.14
CA TRP A 789 -33.43 -9.03 0.68
C TRP A 789 -33.93 -7.73 0.07
N ARG A 790 -34.97 -7.15 0.67
CA ARG A 790 -35.49 -5.84 0.23
C ARG A 790 -34.45 -4.72 0.37
N LEU A 791 -33.68 -4.74 1.46
CA LEU A 791 -32.58 -3.79 1.67
C LEU A 791 -31.49 -4.03 0.62
N LEU A 792 -31.08 -5.28 0.37
CA LEU A 792 -30.02 -5.62 -0.59
C LEU A 792 -30.34 -5.19 -2.01
N ARG A 793 -31.55 -5.48 -2.47
CA ARG A 793 -31.98 -5.09 -3.84
C ARG A 793 -31.88 -3.58 -4.05
N GLY A 794 -32.19 -2.81 -3.02
CA GLY A 794 -32.16 -1.34 -3.06
C GLY A 794 -30.80 -0.71 -2.78
N ALA A 795 -30.00 -1.33 -1.90
CA ALA A 795 -28.81 -0.71 -1.34
C ALA A 795 -27.50 -1.13 -2.05
N VAL A 796 -27.40 -2.39 -2.48
CA VAL A 796 -26.13 -2.93 -3.01
C VAL A 796 -25.85 -2.49 -4.44
N ARG A 797 -24.63 -1.98 -4.68
CA ARG A 797 -24.13 -1.44 -5.94
C ARG A 797 -22.82 -2.08 -6.40
N LEU A 798 -22.58 -3.34 -6.01
CA LEU A 798 -21.39 -4.06 -6.46
C LEU A 798 -21.43 -4.28 -7.99
N PRO A 799 -20.30 -4.08 -8.68
CA PRO A 799 -20.18 -4.44 -10.09
C PRO A 799 -20.20 -5.95 -10.27
N ASP A 800 -20.78 -6.41 -11.38
CA ASP A 800 -20.69 -7.81 -11.77
C ASP A 800 -19.22 -8.19 -12.04
N ALA A 801 -18.87 -9.45 -11.76
CA ALA A 801 -17.50 -9.94 -11.90
C ALA A 801 -17.02 -9.91 -13.36
N ASP A 802 -17.91 -10.04 -14.34
CA ASP A 802 -17.58 -9.93 -15.76
C ASP A 802 -17.11 -8.51 -16.15
N ARG A 803 -17.59 -7.49 -15.45
CA ARG A 803 -17.24 -6.07 -15.69
C ARG A 803 -16.08 -5.61 -14.82
N CYS A 804 -15.93 -6.19 -13.67
CA CYS A 804 -14.83 -5.97 -12.75
C CYS A 804 -14.22 -7.34 -12.45
N PRO A 805 -13.32 -7.81 -13.34
CA PRO A 805 -12.64 -9.07 -13.12
C PRO A 805 -12.14 -9.08 -11.69
N PRO A 806 -12.27 -10.20 -11.00
CA PRO A 806 -11.74 -10.32 -9.66
C PRO A 806 -10.25 -10.04 -9.75
N SER A 807 -9.93 -8.79 -9.48
CA SER A 807 -8.56 -8.54 -9.16
C SER A 807 -8.32 -9.33 -7.91
N ALA A 808 -7.33 -9.96 -7.96
CA ALA A 808 -6.57 -10.58 -6.98
C ALA A 808 -6.35 -9.84 -5.66
N ASP A 809 -6.95 -8.74 -5.41
CA ASP A 809 -6.94 -8.10 -4.11
C ASP A 809 -7.77 -8.94 -3.12
N GLU A 810 -7.05 -9.69 -2.27
CA GLU A 810 -7.62 -10.55 -1.22
C GLU A 810 -8.62 -9.77 -0.35
N ALA A 811 -8.33 -8.50 -0.05
CA ALA A 811 -9.24 -7.64 0.69
C ALA A 811 -10.56 -7.43 -0.06
N ALA A 812 -10.54 -7.29 -1.38
CA ALA A 812 -11.75 -7.19 -2.20
C ALA A 812 -12.53 -8.51 -2.21
N GLN A 813 -11.84 -9.65 -2.26
CA GLN A 813 -12.45 -10.98 -2.22
C GLN A 813 -13.16 -11.23 -0.89
N LEU A 814 -12.51 -10.98 0.24
CA LEU A 814 -13.11 -11.14 1.58
C LEU A 814 -14.40 -10.32 1.74
N ARG A 815 -14.44 -9.11 1.16
CA ARG A 815 -15.63 -8.27 1.22
C ARG A 815 -16.77 -8.79 0.34
N ARG A 816 -16.47 -9.26 -0.86
CA ARG A 816 -17.47 -9.92 -1.73
C ARG A 816 -18.05 -11.17 -1.08
N LEU A 817 -17.25 -11.94 -0.35
CA LEU A 817 -17.68 -13.12 0.38
C LEU A 817 -18.81 -12.80 1.38
N ARG A 818 -18.76 -11.68 2.08
CA ARG A 818 -19.81 -11.25 3.01
C ARG A 818 -21.16 -11.06 2.30
N PHE A 819 -21.14 -10.46 1.10
CA PHE A 819 -22.36 -10.33 0.30
C PHE A 819 -22.87 -11.67 -0.20
N ARG A 820 -22.00 -12.62 -0.55
CA ARG A 820 -22.40 -13.99 -0.88
C ARG A 820 -23.09 -14.69 0.28
N GLN A 821 -22.49 -14.69 1.46
CA GLN A 821 -23.04 -15.29 2.67
C GLN A 821 -24.42 -14.72 2.99
N MET A 822 -24.62 -13.46 2.76
CA MET A 822 -25.89 -12.79 2.93
C MET A 822 -26.95 -13.23 1.91
N CYS A 823 -26.59 -13.32 0.64
CA CYS A 823 -27.46 -13.87 -0.41
C CYS A 823 -27.83 -15.34 -0.13
N ALA A 824 -26.91 -16.13 0.39
CA ALA A 824 -27.16 -17.52 0.76
C ALA A 824 -28.21 -17.62 1.90
N ARG A 825 -28.12 -16.78 2.93
CA ARG A 825 -29.12 -16.73 4.01
C ARG A 825 -30.51 -16.31 3.49
N VAL A 826 -30.56 -15.31 2.62
CA VAL A 826 -31.83 -14.86 1.98
C VAL A 826 -32.42 -16.01 1.18
N ALA A 827 -31.60 -16.70 0.39
CA ALA A 827 -32.07 -17.81 -0.43
C ALA A 827 -32.59 -18.98 0.42
N ASP A 828 -31.92 -19.33 1.50
CA ASP A 828 -32.34 -20.39 2.41
C ASP A 828 -33.70 -20.08 3.05
N GLU A 829 -33.90 -18.90 3.57
CA GLU A 829 -35.17 -18.48 4.15
C GLU A 829 -36.30 -18.35 3.10
N ALA A 830 -35.99 -17.79 1.91
CA ALA A 830 -36.95 -17.73 0.82
C ALA A 830 -37.44 -19.12 0.42
N LEU A 831 -36.53 -20.10 0.35
CA LEU A 831 -36.88 -21.48 0.06
C LEU A 831 -37.70 -22.15 1.19
N SER A 832 -37.46 -21.83 2.46
CA SER A 832 -38.27 -22.30 3.57
C SER A 832 -39.72 -21.81 3.52
N ARG A 833 -39.92 -20.63 2.90
CA ARG A 833 -41.23 -19.99 2.66
C ARG A 833 -41.83 -20.30 1.28
N ALA A 834 -41.21 -21.22 0.54
CA ALA A 834 -41.61 -21.57 -0.83
C ALA A 834 -41.51 -20.42 -1.85
N ASP A 835 -40.78 -19.33 -1.52
CA ASP A 835 -40.48 -18.21 -2.46
C ASP A 835 -39.25 -18.54 -3.31
N THR A 836 -39.45 -19.42 -4.30
CA THR A 836 -38.38 -19.82 -5.20
C THR A 836 -37.88 -18.67 -6.10
N VAL A 837 -38.70 -17.63 -6.35
CA VAL A 837 -38.32 -16.50 -7.19
C VAL A 837 -37.26 -15.65 -6.47
N ALA A 838 -37.51 -15.26 -5.23
CA ALA A 838 -36.55 -14.49 -4.44
C ALA A 838 -35.24 -15.28 -4.23
N ALA A 839 -35.33 -16.58 -3.97
CA ALA A 839 -34.17 -17.45 -3.81
C ALA A 839 -33.31 -17.49 -5.09
N ARG A 840 -33.92 -17.71 -6.25
CA ARG A 840 -33.21 -17.70 -7.55
C ARG A 840 -32.54 -16.38 -7.84
N GLU A 841 -33.24 -15.25 -7.60
CA GLU A 841 -32.67 -13.92 -7.82
C GLU A 841 -31.48 -13.66 -6.91
N ALA A 842 -31.57 -14.00 -5.62
CA ALA A 842 -30.47 -13.83 -4.66
C ALA A 842 -29.23 -14.66 -5.05
N LEU A 843 -29.43 -15.92 -5.42
CA LEU A 843 -28.35 -16.83 -5.81
C LEU A 843 -27.69 -16.40 -7.15
N THR A 844 -28.47 -16.03 -8.15
CA THR A 844 -27.95 -15.54 -9.43
C THR A 844 -27.12 -14.28 -9.24
N ARG A 845 -27.63 -13.36 -8.43
CA ARG A 845 -26.90 -12.11 -8.12
C ARG A 845 -25.60 -12.37 -7.34
N SER A 846 -25.64 -13.32 -6.40
CA SER A 846 -24.46 -13.77 -5.67
C SER A 846 -23.36 -14.31 -6.59
N LEU A 847 -23.74 -15.14 -7.58
CA LEU A 847 -22.81 -15.69 -8.57
C LEU A 847 -22.28 -14.61 -9.53
N ALA A 848 -23.10 -13.62 -9.90
CA ALA A 848 -22.64 -12.50 -10.72
C ALA A 848 -21.64 -11.61 -10.00
N TRP A 849 -21.81 -11.37 -8.69
CA TRP A 849 -20.88 -10.57 -7.88
C TRP A 849 -19.59 -11.32 -7.57
N MET A 850 -19.65 -12.63 -7.39
CA MET A 850 -18.52 -13.47 -7.04
C MET A 850 -18.67 -14.87 -7.68
N PRO A 851 -18.19 -15.06 -8.92
CA PRO A 851 -18.23 -16.35 -9.58
C PRO A 851 -17.33 -17.37 -8.86
N PRO A 852 -17.58 -18.67 -9.03
CA PRO A 852 -16.81 -19.73 -8.38
C PRO A 852 -15.29 -19.67 -8.64
N SER A 853 -14.90 -19.21 -9.80
CA SER A 853 -13.49 -19.07 -10.21
C SER A 853 -12.69 -18.07 -9.34
N VAL A 854 -13.36 -17.23 -8.57
CA VAL A 854 -12.77 -16.19 -7.71
C VAL A 854 -12.85 -16.51 -6.26
N GLU A 855 -13.81 -17.34 -5.89
CA GLU A 855 -14.08 -17.71 -4.51
C GLU A 855 -12.95 -18.57 -3.95
N SER A 856 -12.39 -18.17 -2.82
CA SER A 856 -11.41 -18.96 -2.07
C SER A 856 -12.04 -19.95 -1.08
N GLU A 857 -13.30 -19.71 -0.68
CA GLU A 857 -14.03 -20.45 0.34
C GLU A 857 -14.88 -21.59 -0.26
N ASP A 858 -14.32 -22.78 -0.32
CA ASP A 858 -15.02 -23.98 -0.82
C ASP A 858 -16.33 -24.29 -0.08
N THR A 859 -16.37 -24.02 1.23
CA THR A 859 -17.57 -24.22 2.07
C THR A 859 -18.73 -23.31 1.63
N ALA A 860 -18.44 -22.06 1.32
CA ALA A 860 -19.46 -21.12 0.85
C ALA A 860 -20.00 -21.51 -0.53
N LEU A 861 -19.14 -22.08 -1.39
CA LEU A 861 -19.56 -22.61 -2.70
C LEU A 861 -20.44 -23.86 -2.55
N LEU A 862 -20.10 -24.79 -1.66
CA LEU A 862 -20.93 -25.97 -1.38
C LEU A 862 -22.32 -25.58 -0.86
N GLN A 863 -22.38 -24.64 0.07
CA GLN A 863 -23.65 -24.08 0.55
C GLN A 863 -24.45 -23.42 -0.60
N THR A 864 -23.79 -22.67 -1.45
CA THR A 864 -24.41 -22.02 -2.60
C THR A 864 -24.96 -23.07 -3.58
N ALA A 865 -24.22 -24.14 -3.86
CA ALA A 865 -24.66 -25.22 -4.74
C ALA A 865 -25.88 -25.98 -4.20
N ALA A 866 -25.91 -26.29 -2.92
CA ALA A 866 -27.06 -26.91 -2.24
C ALA A 866 -28.32 -26.03 -2.35
N LEU A 867 -28.18 -24.72 -2.16
CA LEU A 867 -29.27 -23.76 -2.29
C LEU A 867 -29.74 -23.63 -3.75
N LEU A 868 -28.82 -23.61 -4.72
CA LEU A 868 -29.16 -23.62 -6.16
C LEU A 868 -29.97 -24.86 -6.54
N HIS A 869 -29.59 -26.04 -6.04
CA HIS A 869 -30.32 -27.27 -6.27
C HIS A 869 -31.73 -27.19 -5.69
N ARG A 870 -31.89 -26.77 -4.45
CA ARG A 870 -33.19 -26.55 -3.79
C ARG A 870 -34.06 -25.52 -4.50
N ALA A 871 -33.43 -24.51 -5.11
CA ALA A 871 -34.10 -23.45 -5.90
C ALA A 871 -34.50 -23.92 -7.31
N SER A 872 -34.37 -25.22 -7.62
CA SER A 872 -34.61 -25.79 -8.96
C SER A 872 -33.74 -25.13 -10.06
N MET A 873 -32.44 -24.95 -9.79
CA MET A 873 -31.42 -24.48 -10.72
C MET A 873 -30.28 -25.52 -10.85
N PRO A 874 -30.57 -26.77 -11.25
CA PRO A 874 -29.61 -27.87 -11.18
C PRO A 874 -28.39 -27.69 -12.08
N GLY A 875 -28.53 -26.99 -13.22
CA GLY A 875 -27.39 -26.68 -14.10
C GLY A 875 -26.32 -25.85 -13.42
N LEU A 876 -26.74 -24.73 -12.79
CA LEU A 876 -25.80 -23.86 -12.07
C LEU A 876 -25.23 -24.55 -10.83
N ALA A 877 -26.03 -25.34 -10.12
CA ALA A 877 -25.54 -26.14 -8.99
C ALA A 877 -24.45 -27.11 -9.43
N ARG A 878 -24.66 -27.81 -10.55
CA ARG A 878 -23.69 -28.71 -11.17
C ARG A 878 -22.37 -27.98 -11.49
N ASP A 879 -22.45 -26.84 -12.16
CA ASP A 879 -21.25 -26.07 -12.57
C ASP A 879 -20.42 -25.66 -11.35
N VAL A 880 -21.07 -25.21 -10.28
CA VAL A 880 -20.41 -24.87 -9.00
C VAL A 880 -19.77 -26.11 -8.38
N LEU A 881 -20.48 -27.25 -8.31
CA LEU A 881 -19.97 -28.49 -7.70
C LEU A 881 -18.78 -29.05 -8.48
N ILE A 882 -18.83 -29.05 -9.81
CA ILE A 882 -17.70 -29.49 -10.66
C ILE A 882 -16.49 -28.61 -10.40
N HIS A 883 -16.69 -27.29 -10.36
CA HIS A 883 -15.59 -26.35 -10.07
C HIS A 883 -14.93 -26.65 -8.71
N VAL A 884 -15.70 -26.90 -7.66
CA VAL A 884 -15.18 -27.27 -6.34
C VAL A 884 -14.47 -28.63 -6.38
N ALA A 885 -15.03 -29.63 -7.10
CA ALA A 885 -14.42 -30.94 -7.23
C ALA A 885 -13.05 -30.88 -7.94
N ASP A 886 -12.95 -30.13 -9.02
CA ASP A 886 -11.70 -29.95 -9.76
C ASP A 886 -10.64 -29.28 -8.88
N ARG A 887 -11.03 -28.24 -8.14
CA ARG A 887 -10.13 -27.52 -7.24
C ARG A 887 -9.66 -28.40 -6.07
N LEU A 888 -10.54 -29.14 -5.43
CA LEU A 888 -10.18 -30.07 -4.34
C LEU A 888 -9.31 -31.22 -4.87
N SER A 889 -9.61 -31.75 -6.05
CA SER A 889 -8.81 -32.79 -6.70
C SER A 889 -7.39 -32.29 -7.00
N ALA A 890 -7.23 -31.08 -7.50
CA ALA A 890 -5.94 -30.45 -7.74
C ALA A 890 -5.15 -30.24 -6.43
N ARG A 891 -5.82 -29.76 -5.37
CA ARG A 891 -5.18 -29.60 -4.03
C ARG A 891 -4.73 -30.93 -3.44
N LEU A 892 -5.53 -31.99 -3.54
CA LEU A 892 -5.17 -33.32 -3.03
C LEU A 892 -4.00 -33.92 -3.80
N ARG A 893 -3.97 -33.81 -5.14
CA ARG A 893 -2.85 -34.25 -5.96
C ARG A 893 -1.57 -33.48 -5.60
N TRP A 894 -1.67 -32.20 -5.37
CA TRP A 894 -0.54 -31.36 -4.96
C TRP A 894 -0.06 -31.68 -3.55
N ALA A 895 -0.97 -31.87 -2.59
CA ALA A 895 -0.62 -32.34 -1.24
C ALA A 895 0.14 -33.67 -1.28
N ALA A 896 -0.28 -34.61 -2.13
CA ALA A 896 0.43 -35.87 -2.33
C ALA A 896 1.85 -35.65 -2.88
N ALA A 897 2.05 -34.76 -3.84
CA ALA A 897 3.34 -34.41 -4.39
C ALA A 897 4.28 -33.73 -3.35
N LEU A 898 3.74 -32.95 -2.42
CA LEU A 898 4.49 -32.28 -1.36
C LEU A 898 4.86 -33.20 -0.17
N ARG A 899 4.33 -34.42 -0.09
CA ARG A 899 4.45 -35.29 1.08
C ARG A 899 5.87 -35.44 1.62
N HIS A 900 6.84 -35.66 0.74
CA HIS A 900 8.24 -35.88 1.10
C HIS A 900 9.05 -34.58 1.22
N ALA A 901 8.72 -33.58 0.43
CA ALA A 901 9.45 -32.32 0.37
C ALA A 901 9.04 -31.33 1.48
N ALA A 902 7.75 -31.30 1.80
CA ALA A 902 7.16 -30.38 2.79
C ALA A 902 6.00 -31.06 3.55
N PRO A 903 6.30 -32.00 4.47
CA PRO A 903 5.26 -32.82 5.13
C PRO A 903 4.20 -31.99 5.86
N LEU A 904 4.58 -30.90 6.52
CA LEU A 904 3.65 -30.02 7.24
C LEU A 904 2.70 -29.30 6.29
N ALA A 905 3.21 -28.75 5.18
CA ALA A 905 2.39 -28.11 4.16
C ALA A 905 1.44 -29.12 3.49
N SER A 906 1.94 -30.33 3.18
CA SER A 906 1.14 -31.42 2.66
C SER A 906 -0.03 -31.78 3.59
N ARG A 907 0.24 -31.96 4.89
CA ARG A 907 -0.80 -32.27 5.89
C ARG A 907 -1.84 -31.16 6.02
N SER A 908 -1.39 -29.89 6.06
CA SER A 908 -2.30 -28.75 6.16
C SER A 908 -3.24 -28.66 4.95
N MET A 909 -2.68 -28.72 3.74
CA MET A 909 -3.47 -28.69 2.49
C MET A 909 -4.46 -29.87 2.42
N ARG A 910 -4.02 -31.06 2.82
CA ARG A 910 -4.84 -32.27 2.79
C ARG A 910 -5.99 -32.20 3.79
N ARG A 911 -5.73 -31.80 5.06
CA ARG A 911 -6.79 -31.72 6.09
C ARG A 911 -7.94 -30.83 5.64
N GLY A 912 -7.63 -29.61 5.13
CA GLY A 912 -8.65 -28.71 4.63
C GLY A 912 -9.46 -29.29 3.45
N ALA A 913 -8.79 -29.97 2.52
CA ALA A 913 -9.46 -30.57 1.37
C ALA A 913 -10.28 -31.81 1.73
N VAL A 914 -9.73 -32.73 2.51
CA VAL A 914 -10.40 -34.03 2.87
C VAL A 914 -11.67 -33.80 3.68
N ALA A 915 -11.72 -32.80 4.54
CA ALA A 915 -12.91 -32.47 5.33
C ALA A 915 -14.14 -32.12 4.46
N LEU A 916 -13.89 -31.56 3.25
CA LEU A 916 -14.96 -31.16 2.34
C LEU A 916 -15.37 -32.23 1.32
N VAL A 917 -14.63 -33.33 1.23
CA VAL A 917 -14.91 -34.38 0.25
C VAL A 917 -16.24 -35.10 0.51
N PRO A 918 -16.58 -35.56 1.74
CA PRO A 918 -17.85 -36.26 1.97
C PRO A 918 -19.07 -35.41 1.60
N PRO A 919 -19.24 -34.17 2.09
CA PRO A 919 -20.38 -33.33 1.72
C PRO A 919 -20.42 -32.98 0.22
N LEU A 920 -19.27 -32.92 -0.45
CA LEU A 920 -19.20 -32.69 -1.89
C LEU A 920 -19.63 -33.93 -2.68
N ILE A 921 -19.23 -35.14 -2.26
CA ILE A 921 -19.67 -36.40 -2.90
C ILE A 921 -21.18 -36.52 -2.78
N ASP A 922 -21.75 -36.32 -1.59
CA ASP A 922 -23.20 -36.38 -1.38
C ASP A 922 -23.96 -35.38 -2.26
N ALA A 923 -23.44 -34.15 -2.38
CA ALA A 923 -24.00 -33.11 -3.24
C ALA A 923 -23.91 -33.49 -4.73
N LEU A 924 -22.79 -34.04 -5.19
CA LEU A 924 -22.60 -34.50 -6.55
C LEU A 924 -23.56 -35.66 -6.91
N GLN A 925 -23.69 -36.62 -6.01
CA GLN A 925 -24.63 -37.76 -6.19
C GLN A 925 -26.07 -37.28 -6.24
N SER A 926 -26.49 -36.41 -5.34
CA SER A 926 -27.85 -35.87 -5.31
C SER A 926 -28.21 -35.02 -6.54
N THR A 927 -27.20 -34.44 -7.21
CA THR A 927 -27.35 -33.65 -8.43
C THR A 927 -27.14 -34.47 -9.72
N GLY A 928 -27.00 -35.81 -9.63
CA GLY A 928 -26.84 -36.70 -10.79
C GLY A 928 -25.46 -36.70 -11.43
N ASN A 929 -24.41 -36.26 -10.71
CA ASN A 929 -23.02 -36.20 -11.17
C ASN A 929 -22.16 -37.29 -10.53
N ALA A 930 -22.63 -38.53 -10.58
CA ALA A 930 -22.00 -39.69 -9.95
C ALA A 930 -20.58 -39.99 -10.50
N ASP A 931 -20.35 -39.70 -11.77
CA ASP A 931 -19.05 -39.83 -12.46
C ASP A 931 -17.98 -38.94 -11.81
N VAL A 932 -18.30 -37.65 -11.57
CA VAL A 932 -17.41 -36.70 -10.89
C VAL A 932 -17.17 -37.12 -9.42
N ALA A 933 -18.22 -37.60 -8.75
CA ALA A 933 -18.09 -38.07 -7.37
C ALA A 933 -17.16 -39.30 -7.26
N VAL A 934 -17.23 -40.25 -8.20
CA VAL A 934 -16.31 -41.38 -8.28
C VAL A 934 -14.88 -40.93 -8.55
N SER A 935 -14.70 -40.05 -9.51
CA SER A 935 -13.36 -39.50 -9.82
C SER A 935 -12.72 -38.82 -8.61
N LEU A 936 -13.49 -38.02 -7.85
CA LEU A 936 -13.01 -37.38 -6.63
C LEU A 936 -12.68 -38.40 -5.53
N ALA A 937 -13.52 -39.40 -5.33
CA ALA A 937 -13.28 -40.46 -4.37
C ALA A 937 -11.99 -41.23 -4.68
N ASP A 938 -11.72 -41.52 -5.94
CA ASP A 938 -10.47 -42.13 -6.37
C ASP A 938 -9.25 -41.27 -6.05
N VAL A 939 -9.31 -39.97 -6.31
CA VAL A 939 -8.19 -39.03 -5.94
C VAL A 939 -7.93 -39.10 -4.43
N VAL A 940 -8.95 -39.17 -3.60
CA VAL A 940 -8.80 -39.29 -2.12
C VAL A 940 -8.16 -40.63 -1.72
N ARG A 941 -8.53 -41.74 -2.36
CA ARG A 941 -7.95 -43.07 -2.12
C ARG A 941 -6.47 -43.14 -2.45
N PHE A 942 -6.06 -42.44 -3.49
CA PHE A 942 -4.63 -42.36 -3.88
C PHE A 942 -3.83 -41.28 -3.12
N ALA A 943 -4.50 -40.37 -2.41
CA ALA A 943 -3.86 -39.49 -1.46
C ALA A 943 -3.61 -40.26 -0.14
N PRO A 944 -2.40 -40.77 0.14
CA PRO A 944 -2.14 -41.68 1.25
C PRO A 944 -2.54 -41.04 2.60
N PRO A 945 -2.96 -41.86 3.58
CA PRO A 945 -3.28 -41.41 4.94
C PRO A 945 -2.07 -40.72 5.60
N ASP A 946 -2.31 -39.93 6.63
CA ASP A 946 -1.28 -39.17 7.38
C ASP A 946 -0.16 -40.04 7.95
#